data_0e9d5182b85a9199f017c5544173ca2e
#
_entry.id   0e9d5182b85a9199f017c5544173ca2e
#
_cell.length_a   1.000
_cell.length_b   1.000
_cell.length_c   1.000
_cell.angle_alpha   90.00
_cell.angle_beta   90.00
_cell.angle_gamma   90.00
#
_symmetry.space_group_name_H-M   'P 1'
#
loop_
_entity.id
_entity.type
_entity.pdbx_description
1 polymer ?
#
loop_
_entity_poly.entity_id
_entity_poly.type
_entity_poly.pdbx_seq_one_letter_code
_entity_poly.pdbx_strand_id
1 'polypeptide(L)'
;MLLIFSLCLLHHAGGQRLLPYTWEDFVTSMTEDEDEEEGGNRNEWIEELRLLHEHPLDINNAAPEALMQVPTLTEEAVEQIHAYIYLHGAIQTLGELRLIPGISEEMLRVLPLFIRIQPQANIQGNKGKRKKRLRGSMDYRTDIPLYYRKGYCVSPGYAGDPLYHRYRGELEYADARMGFRMEKDPGETYYDSFGGFLMLEKKGWMRRLVVGDFRAGFGQGLVIGSGSQWGISSHIISPSQGIRPMRGMDEYRFLRGVSAEIRLNTGKGALSLTPFLSWRKLDATLDEEGNVRTLRQDGLHRTQTERNTKRSVGHLAAGGHLGWKYRWLSLGTTAMWQQTDRPLQPGDALYRQIYPKGSRFGHMAMDYACAFYRLQISGEAAYSFDRGGWATLHRIRWTPVQKLQLGLIPRFYSYRYHSMLSSAPTAYGSVPQNESGIMLHLSTQPVEGLSFTAYADASHHPWPRYGIQQESNIFRIQAEGEFAPSHAHRFWARYQWKHGVERGDVMRTHHQIRLQWEWRPREQHSLRVSLMGHQAEKRIGWGLSGRWQVQSKDKQWAGTFSATYFDTYDYLHRIWVYEPSLIGSVSNGTFSGNGIRGAGKIRWKSRNEQWTLETKIGATYRIDTRIQGSGLQTIMGRWKTDIGTLVRYSF
;
A
#
# COMPACT_ATOMS: atom_id res chain seq x y z
N MET A 1 2.54 -31.15 20.72
CA MET A 1 2.53 -30.45 19.44
C MET A 1 3.40 -31.14 18.36
N LEU A 2 4.55 -31.71 18.67
CA LEU A 2 5.39 -32.48 17.71
C LEU A 2 4.78 -33.82 17.25
N LEU A 3 3.95 -34.48 18.06
CA LEU A 3 3.31 -35.77 17.75
C LEU A 3 2.11 -35.64 16.76
N ILE A 4 1.43 -34.51 16.73
CA ILE A 4 0.36 -34.23 15.74
C ILE A 4 0.98 -33.95 14.36
N PHE A 5 2.18 -33.40 14.32
CA PHE A 5 2.94 -33.15 13.09
C PHE A 5 3.40 -34.44 12.40
N SER A 6 3.67 -35.50 13.17
CA SER A 6 4.19 -36.76 12.64
C SER A 6 3.12 -37.66 12.03
N LEU A 7 1.85 -37.53 12.44
CA LEU A 7 0.74 -38.36 11.94
C LEU A 7 0.13 -37.86 10.62
N CYS A 8 0.33 -36.58 10.24
CA CYS A 8 -0.20 -36.02 8.98
C CYS A 8 0.71 -36.24 7.76
N LEU A 9 1.91 -36.76 7.93
CA LEU A 9 2.91 -36.90 6.86
C LEU A 9 2.74 -38.16 5.98
N LEU A 10 1.77 -39.02 6.23
CA LEU A 10 1.70 -40.35 5.60
C LEU A 10 0.55 -40.58 4.59
N HIS A 11 -0.24 -39.59 4.25
CA HIS A 11 -1.28 -39.81 3.24
C HIS A 11 -1.43 -38.61 2.28
N HIS A 12 -1.21 -38.89 1.01
CA HIS A 12 -1.62 -38.24 -0.23
C HIS A 12 -0.53 -37.63 -1.09
N ALA A 13 -0.02 -38.46 -1.99
CA ALA A 13 0.53 -38.07 -3.27
C ALA A 13 -0.64 -37.81 -4.26
N GLY A 14 -1.24 -36.66 -4.21
CA GLY A 14 -2.19 -36.18 -5.22
C GLY A 14 -2.01 -34.68 -5.31
N GLY A 15 -1.70 -34.13 -6.51
CA GLY A 15 -1.42 -32.72 -6.73
C GLY A 15 -2.50 -31.81 -6.14
N GLN A 16 -2.37 -31.44 -4.89
CA GLN A 16 -3.30 -30.57 -4.18
C GLN A 16 -2.97 -29.11 -4.53
N ARG A 17 -3.90 -28.42 -5.20
CA ARG A 17 -3.79 -26.98 -5.41
C ARG A 17 -3.96 -26.30 -4.05
N LEU A 18 -2.98 -25.48 -3.64
CA LEU A 18 -3.12 -24.60 -2.46
C LEU A 18 -4.39 -23.75 -2.57
N LEU A 19 -5.01 -23.46 -1.43
CA LEU A 19 -6.07 -22.45 -1.39
C LEU A 19 -5.50 -21.13 -1.92
N PRO A 20 -6.22 -20.45 -2.82
CA PRO A 20 -5.73 -19.20 -3.40
C PRO A 20 -5.56 -18.15 -2.28
N TYR A 21 -4.44 -17.45 -2.33
CA TYR A 21 -4.17 -16.27 -1.52
C TYR A 21 -5.24 -15.22 -1.83
N THR A 22 -5.86 -14.65 -0.81
CA THR A 22 -6.95 -13.71 -1.00
C THR A 22 -6.48 -12.27 -0.93
N TRP A 23 -7.28 -11.34 -1.48
CA TRP A 23 -7.06 -9.91 -1.30
C TRP A 23 -6.94 -9.52 0.18
N GLU A 24 -7.73 -10.14 1.03
CA GLU A 24 -7.71 -9.90 2.48
C GLU A 24 -6.42 -10.35 3.13
N ASP A 25 -5.88 -11.50 2.70
CA ASP A 25 -4.58 -11.99 3.19
C ASP A 25 -3.48 -11.00 2.80
N PHE A 26 -3.53 -10.50 1.56
CA PHE A 26 -2.59 -9.50 1.06
C PHE A 26 -2.68 -8.19 1.88
N VAL A 27 -3.88 -7.64 2.06
CA VAL A 27 -4.07 -6.41 2.84
C VAL A 27 -3.64 -6.62 4.30
N THR A 28 -4.04 -7.72 4.91
CA THR A 28 -3.66 -8.05 6.29
C THR A 28 -2.13 -8.12 6.43
N SER A 29 -1.44 -8.77 5.48
CA SER A 29 0.03 -8.84 5.52
C SER A 29 0.71 -7.47 5.41
N MET A 30 0.05 -6.48 4.79
CA MET A 30 0.59 -5.14 4.58
C MET A 30 0.23 -4.13 5.67
N THR A 31 -0.78 -4.42 6.51
CA THR A 31 -1.39 -3.39 7.37
C THR A 31 -1.24 -3.62 8.86
N GLU A 32 -0.76 -4.77 9.30
CA GLU A 32 -0.78 -5.15 10.72
C GLU A 32 0.41 -4.67 11.57
N ASP A 33 1.41 -4.06 10.96
CA ASP A 33 2.71 -3.81 11.61
C ASP A 33 2.86 -2.39 12.22
N GLU A 34 1.78 -1.60 12.40
CA GLU A 34 2.00 -0.17 12.56
C GLU A 34 1.42 0.52 13.79
N ASP A 35 2.22 1.46 14.27
CA ASP A 35 1.80 2.57 15.10
C ASP A 35 0.96 3.55 14.24
N GLU A 36 -0.29 3.81 14.62
CA GLU A 36 -1.29 4.61 13.89
C GLU A 36 -0.88 6.06 13.62
N GLU A 37 0.20 6.54 14.20
CA GLU A 37 0.54 7.95 14.18
C GLU A 37 0.95 8.52 12.82
N GLU A 38 1.26 7.65 11.85
CA GLU A 38 1.68 8.04 10.50
C GLU A 38 0.82 7.42 9.37
N GLY A 39 -0.33 6.83 9.70
CA GLY A 39 -1.14 5.95 8.83
C GLY A 39 -1.91 6.60 7.69
N GLY A 40 -1.87 7.91 7.47
CA GLY A 40 -2.70 8.59 6.46
C GLY A 40 -2.52 8.07 5.02
N ASN A 41 -1.34 7.62 4.66
CA ASN A 41 -0.96 7.30 3.29
C ASN A 41 -1.11 5.84 2.86
N ARG A 42 -1.26 4.93 3.82
CA ARG A 42 -1.34 3.49 3.57
C ARG A 42 -2.65 3.10 2.90
N ASN A 43 -3.75 3.62 3.40
CA ASN A 43 -5.08 3.28 2.90
C ASN A 43 -5.21 3.58 1.41
N GLU A 44 -4.57 4.64 0.94
CA GLU A 44 -4.61 5.07 -0.44
C GLU A 44 -3.79 4.21 -1.38
N TRP A 45 -2.60 3.77 -0.96
CA TRP A 45 -1.80 2.83 -1.75
C TRP A 45 -2.52 1.48 -1.88
N ILE A 46 -3.13 0.98 -0.81
CA ILE A 46 -3.94 -0.24 -0.84
C ILE A 46 -5.18 -0.01 -1.73
N GLU A 47 -5.74 1.19 -1.74
CA GLU A 47 -6.84 1.55 -2.65
C GLU A 47 -6.41 1.47 -4.13
N GLU A 48 -5.23 1.99 -4.47
CA GLU A 48 -4.69 1.86 -5.83
C GLU A 48 -4.48 0.40 -6.24
N LEU A 49 -3.91 -0.41 -5.35
CA LEU A 49 -3.75 -1.84 -5.58
C LEU A 49 -5.09 -2.57 -5.68
N ARG A 50 -6.08 -2.15 -4.92
CA ARG A 50 -7.43 -2.71 -5.03
C ARG A 50 -8.07 -2.43 -6.37
N LEU A 51 -7.84 -1.26 -6.97
CA LEU A 51 -8.28 -0.98 -8.33
C LEU A 51 -7.66 -1.93 -9.35
N LEU A 52 -6.37 -2.23 -9.18
CA LEU A 52 -5.68 -3.21 -10.00
C LEU A 52 -6.22 -4.63 -9.77
N HIS A 53 -6.55 -4.98 -8.53
CA HIS A 53 -7.18 -6.25 -8.18
C HIS A 53 -8.58 -6.41 -8.79
N GLU A 54 -9.37 -5.34 -8.82
CA GLU A 54 -10.72 -5.36 -9.40
C GLU A 54 -10.71 -5.42 -10.93
N HIS A 55 -9.63 -4.93 -11.55
CA HIS A 55 -9.40 -4.95 -12.99
C HIS A 55 -8.07 -5.64 -13.33
N PRO A 56 -7.97 -6.97 -13.11
CA PRO A 56 -6.72 -7.69 -13.30
C PRO A 56 -6.22 -7.57 -14.74
N LEU A 57 -4.90 -7.38 -14.89
CA LEU A 57 -4.25 -7.25 -16.16
C LEU A 57 -4.22 -8.60 -16.90
N ASP A 58 -4.50 -8.59 -18.20
CA ASP A 58 -4.30 -9.77 -19.02
C ASP A 58 -2.80 -9.93 -19.31
N ILE A 59 -2.18 -10.92 -18.69
CA ILE A 59 -0.73 -11.14 -18.76
C ILE A 59 -0.22 -11.31 -20.19
N ASN A 60 -1.03 -11.88 -21.08
CA ASN A 60 -0.66 -12.12 -22.48
C ASN A 60 -0.74 -10.87 -23.36
N ASN A 61 -1.50 -9.86 -22.94
CA ASN A 61 -1.76 -8.66 -23.74
C ASN A 61 -1.37 -7.34 -23.03
N ALA A 62 -1.03 -7.39 -21.75
CA ALA A 62 -0.63 -6.21 -21.00
C ALA A 62 0.72 -5.67 -21.50
N ALA A 63 0.83 -4.35 -21.60
CA ALA A 63 2.12 -3.72 -21.89
C ALA A 63 3.07 -3.91 -20.68
N PRO A 64 4.41 -3.94 -20.91
CA PRO A 64 5.38 -4.06 -19.83
C PRO A 64 5.15 -3.04 -18.71
N GLU A 65 4.87 -1.80 -19.08
CA GLU A 65 4.63 -0.69 -18.17
C GLU A 65 3.37 -0.87 -17.31
N ALA A 66 2.39 -1.63 -17.81
CA ALA A 66 1.20 -1.98 -17.03
C ALA A 66 1.51 -3.11 -16.03
N LEU A 67 2.25 -4.13 -16.44
CA LEU A 67 2.68 -5.21 -15.55
C LEU A 67 3.60 -4.72 -14.42
N MET A 68 4.40 -3.68 -14.66
CA MET A 68 5.22 -3.01 -13.65
C MET A 68 4.40 -2.36 -12.51
N GLN A 69 3.07 -2.21 -12.67
CA GLN A 69 2.19 -1.73 -11.60
C GLN A 69 1.86 -2.84 -10.59
N VAL A 70 2.08 -4.09 -10.93
CA VAL A 70 1.87 -5.22 -10.02
C VAL A 70 2.98 -5.21 -8.95
N PRO A 71 2.65 -5.12 -7.67
CA PRO A 71 3.61 -4.78 -6.61
C PRO A 71 4.74 -5.80 -6.41
N THR A 72 4.57 -7.02 -6.87
CA THR A 72 5.57 -8.09 -6.74
C THR A 72 6.43 -8.27 -7.97
N LEU A 73 6.03 -7.72 -9.13
CA LEU A 73 6.79 -7.87 -10.35
C LEU A 73 7.94 -6.87 -10.43
N THR A 74 9.13 -7.38 -10.68
CA THR A 74 10.29 -6.58 -11.05
C THR A 74 10.28 -6.34 -12.56
N GLU A 75 10.98 -5.32 -13.02
CA GLU A 75 11.16 -5.05 -14.46
C GLU A 75 11.68 -6.28 -15.21
N GLU A 76 12.65 -6.97 -14.59
CA GLU A 76 13.21 -8.19 -15.16
C GLU A 76 12.18 -9.33 -15.25
N ALA A 77 11.38 -9.56 -14.19
CA ALA A 77 10.32 -10.57 -14.24
C ALA A 77 9.32 -10.26 -15.37
N VAL A 78 8.98 -8.99 -15.58
CA VAL A 78 8.12 -8.54 -16.67
C VAL A 78 8.76 -8.85 -18.04
N GLU A 79 10.05 -8.57 -18.19
CA GLU A 79 10.76 -8.90 -19.44
C GLU A 79 10.83 -10.40 -19.71
N GLN A 80 11.10 -11.20 -18.68
CA GLN A 80 11.11 -12.65 -18.81
C GLN A 80 9.73 -13.20 -19.15
N ILE A 81 8.66 -12.61 -18.62
CA ILE A 81 7.28 -12.94 -19.03
C ILE A 81 7.08 -12.65 -20.53
N HIS A 82 7.48 -11.47 -21.00
CA HIS A 82 7.35 -11.13 -22.42
C HIS A 82 8.26 -11.96 -23.32
N ALA A 83 9.48 -12.28 -22.88
CA ALA A 83 10.38 -13.18 -23.60
C ALA A 83 9.80 -14.59 -23.69
N TYR A 84 9.22 -15.10 -22.61
CA TYR A 84 8.54 -16.38 -22.60
C TYR A 84 7.36 -16.41 -23.60
N ILE A 85 6.51 -15.39 -23.57
CA ILE A 85 5.38 -15.25 -24.50
C ILE A 85 5.86 -15.19 -25.95
N TYR A 86 6.97 -14.48 -26.21
CA TYR A 86 7.54 -14.39 -27.55
C TYR A 86 8.08 -15.72 -28.05
N LEU A 87 8.74 -16.52 -27.21
CA LEU A 87 9.39 -17.78 -27.56
C LEU A 87 8.43 -18.98 -27.56
N HIS A 88 7.49 -19.03 -26.63
CA HIS A 88 6.64 -20.20 -26.37
C HIS A 88 5.16 -19.96 -26.70
N GLY A 89 4.78 -18.72 -27.03
CA GLY A 89 3.38 -18.32 -27.23
C GLY A 89 2.70 -17.87 -25.94
N ALA A 90 1.38 -17.69 -26.00
CA ALA A 90 0.61 -17.19 -24.89
C ALA A 90 0.61 -18.16 -23.69
N ILE A 91 0.79 -17.64 -22.51
CA ILE A 91 0.67 -18.35 -21.23
C ILE A 91 -0.78 -18.83 -21.10
N GLN A 92 -0.98 -20.12 -20.84
CA GLN A 92 -2.29 -20.76 -20.71
C GLN A 92 -2.69 -20.98 -19.25
N THR A 93 -1.72 -21.18 -18.38
CA THR A 93 -1.97 -21.50 -16.97
C THR A 93 -1.03 -20.72 -16.04
N LEU A 94 -1.46 -20.48 -14.80
CA LEU A 94 -0.59 -19.90 -13.76
C LEU A 94 0.62 -20.79 -13.45
N GLY A 95 0.50 -22.10 -13.68
CA GLY A 95 1.58 -23.06 -13.48
C GLY A 95 2.77 -22.82 -14.43
N GLU A 96 2.53 -22.32 -15.63
CA GLU A 96 3.59 -22.01 -16.61
C GLU A 96 4.49 -20.86 -16.13
N LEU A 97 3.97 -19.95 -15.29
CA LEU A 97 4.76 -18.87 -14.71
C LEU A 97 5.93 -19.39 -13.85
N ARG A 98 5.84 -20.62 -13.33
CA ARG A 98 6.94 -21.28 -12.60
C ARG A 98 8.14 -21.59 -13.49
N LEU A 99 7.92 -21.70 -14.79
CA LEU A 99 8.99 -21.99 -15.76
C LEU A 99 9.77 -20.73 -16.12
N ILE A 100 9.26 -19.55 -15.76
CA ILE A 100 9.87 -18.28 -16.12
C ILE A 100 10.94 -17.92 -15.09
N PRO A 101 12.20 -17.71 -15.52
CA PRO A 101 13.26 -17.27 -14.61
C PRO A 101 12.91 -15.95 -13.92
N GLY A 102 13.23 -15.83 -12.64
CA GLY A 102 12.95 -14.62 -11.86
C GLY A 102 11.55 -14.55 -11.24
N ILE A 103 10.65 -15.48 -11.55
CA ILE A 103 9.35 -15.62 -10.86
C ILE A 103 9.52 -16.54 -9.66
N SER A 104 9.36 -15.98 -8.45
CA SER A 104 9.41 -16.75 -7.19
C SER A 104 8.03 -17.31 -6.82
N GLU A 105 8.00 -18.34 -5.95
CA GLU A 105 6.74 -18.88 -5.41
C GLU A 105 5.93 -17.82 -4.64
N GLU A 106 6.60 -16.87 -4.00
CA GLU A 106 5.96 -15.74 -3.35
C GLU A 106 5.26 -14.83 -4.36
N MET A 107 5.91 -14.53 -5.50
CA MET A 107 5.27 -13.79 -6.60
C MET A 107 4.06 -14.55 -7.14
N LEU A 108 4.20 -15.86 -7.38
CA LEU A 108 3.13 -16.71 -7.88
C LEU A 108 1.91 -16.75 -6.95
N ARG A 109 2.13 -16.57 -5.66
CA ARG A 109 1.07 -16.51 -4.66
C ARG A 109 0.24 -15.21 -4.77
N VAL A 110 0.89 -14.10 -5.06
CA VAL A 110 0.29 -12.75 -5.12
C VAL A 110 -0.23 -12.41 -6.52
N LEU A 111 0.45 -12.87 -7.58
CA LEU A 111 0.12 -12.56 -8.97
C LEU A 111 -1.36 -12.79 -9.33
N PRO A 112 -2.04 -13.88 -8.92
CA PRO A 112 -3.44 -14.12 -9.25
C PRO A 112 -4.41 -13.04 -8.77
N LEU A 113 -3.97 -12.19 -7.82
CA LEU A 113 -4.77 -11.05 -7.37
C LEU A 113 -4.81 -9.93 -8.40
N PHE A 114 -3.80 -9.81 -9.27
CA PHE A 114 -3.58 -8.66 -10.14
C PHE A 114 -3.52 -8.99 -11.63
N ILE A 115 -3.41 -10.27 -11.98
CA ILE A 115 -3.36 -10.73 -13.35
C ILE A 115 -4.46 -11.74 -13.65
N ARG A 116 -4.83 -11.81 -14.92
CA ARG A 116 -5.70 -12.86 -15.46
C ARG A 116 -5.06 -13.46 -16.71
N ILE A 117 -5.34 -14.72 -16.95
CA ILE A 117 -4.96 -15.41 -18.17
C ILE A 117 -6.22 -15.55 -19.00
N GLN A 118 -6.29 -14.86 -20.13
CA GLN A 118 -7.37 -15.08 -21.10
C GLN A 118 -6.87 -16.08 -22.13
N PRO A 119 -7.61 -17.20 -22.36
CA PRO A 119 -7.30 -18.10 -23.46
C PRO A 119 -7.29 -17.28 -24.76
N GLN A 120 -6.26 -17.42 -25.57
CA GLN A 120 -6.31 -16.88 -26.92
C GLN A 120 -7.44 -17.60 -27.66
N ALA A 121 -8.59 -16.99 -27.80
CA ALA A 121 -9.54 -17.36 -28.82
C ALA A 121 -8.79 -17.21 -30.17
N ASN A 122 -8.61 -18.32 -30.88
CA ASN A 122 -7.89 -18.47 -32.15
C ASN A 122 -7.72 -17.16 -32.93
N ILE A 123 -6.56 -16.51 -32.79
CA ILE A 123 -6.17 -15.37 -33.59
C ILE A 123 -5.42 -15.91 -34.86
N GLN A 124 -5.96 -16.95 -35.47
CA GLN A 124 -5.71 -17.25 -36.86
C GLN A 124 -6.87 -16.66 -37.68
N GLY A 125 -6.74 -15.41 -38.07
CA GLY A 125 -7.65 -14.88 -39.08
C GLY A 125 -8.41 -13.61 -38.74
N ASN A 126 -7.82 -12.66 -38.04
CA ASN A 126 -8.17 -11.26 -38.30
C ASN A 126 -7.21 -10.32 -37.53
N LYS A 127 -6.20 -9.81 -38.20
CA LYS A 127 -5.54 -8.55 -37.86
C LYS A 127 -6.54 -7.38 -38.09
N GLY A 128 -7.81 -7.59 -37.77
CA GLY A 128 -8.81 -6.58 -37.76
C GLY A 128 -8.47 -5.55 -36.70
N LYS A 129 -8.34 -4.28 -37.07
CA LYS A 129 -8.21 -3.12 -36.23
C LYS A 129 -9.14 -3.30 -35.01
N ARG A 130 -8.59 -3.51 -33.82
CA ARG A 130 -9.39 -3.53 -32.57
C ARG A 130 -10.29 -2.31 -32.62
N LYS A 131 -11.61 -2.53 -32.71
CA LYS A 131 -12.57 -1.41 -32.71
C LYS A 131 -12.31 -0.62 -31.45
N LYS A 132 -11.90 0.64 -31.60
CA LYS A 132 -11.73 1.58 -30.49
C LYS A 132 -13.09 1.72 -29.80
N ARG A 133 -13.25 1.15 -28.63
CA ARG A 133 -14.47 1.27 -27.82
C ARG A 133 -14.19 2.21 -26.67
N LEU A 134 -15.12 3.09 -26.42
CA LEU A 134 -15.14 3.88 -25.20
C LEU A 134 -15.47 2.92 -24.05
N ARG A 135 -14.66 2.97 -23.00
CA ARG A 135 -14.88 2.28 -21.73
C ARG A 135 -14.78 3.29 -20.62
N GLY A 136 -15.56 3.11 -19.59
CA GLY A 136 -15.49 4.01 -18.46
C GLY A 136 -16.13 3.42 -17.23
N SER A 137 -15.83 4.03 -16.11
CA SER A 137 -16.50 3.76 -14.84
C SER A 137 -16.69 5.04 -14.06
N MET A 138 -17.80 5.15 -13.36
CA MET A 138 -18.07 6.21 -12.40
C MET A 138 -18.53 5.58 -11.09
N ASP A 139 -17.98 6.00 -9.99
CA ASP A 139 -18.44 5.57 -8.67
C ASP A 139 -18.75 6.75 -7.76
N TYR A 140 -19.78 6.58 -6.96
CA TYR A 140 -20.18 7.45 -5.87
C TYR A 140 -20.23 6.64 -4.59
N ARG A 141 -19.59 7.13 -3.54
CA ARG A 141 -19.62 6.56 -2.19
C ARG A 141 -20.08 7.59 -1.20
N THR A 142 -20.88 7.14 -0.23
CA THR A 142 -21.23 7.90 0.97
C THR A 142 -21.11 7.02 2.22
N ASP A 143 -20.57 7.60 3.31
CA ASP A 143 -20.56 6.98 4.62
C ASP A 143 -21.35 7.85 5.59
N ILE A 144 -22.26 7.23 6.34
CA ILE A 144 -23.24 7.86 7.22
C ILE A 144 -23.00 7.33 8.65
N PRO A 145 -22.43 8.12 9.56
CA PRO A 145 -22.36 7.76 10.96
C PRO A 145 -23.75 7.87 11.62
N LEU A 146 -24.18 6.82 12.31
CA LEU A 146 -25.41 6.82 13.11
C LEU A 146 -25.12 7.18 14.59
N TYR A 147 -24.16 8.06 14.79
CA TYR A 147 -23.76 8.59 16.09
C TYR A 147 -23.27 10.02 15.93
N TYR A 148 -23.34 10.79 17.01
CA TYR A 148 -22.84 12.17 17.00
C TYR A 148 -21.48 12.25 17.69
N ARG A 149 -20.54 12.95 17.04
CA ARG A 149 -19.27 13.36 17.66
C ARG A 149 -19.47 14.71 18.34
N LYS A 150 -18.75 14.93 19.45
CA LYS A 150 -18.78 16.20 20.18
C LYS A 150 -18.59 17.43 19.28
N GLY A 151 -17.73 17.32 18.25
CA GLY A 151 -17.45 18.42 17.32
C GLY A 151 -18.65 18.93 16.53
N TYR A 152 -19.75 18.16 16.40
CA TYR A 152 -21.00 18.62 15.78
C TYR A 152 -21.98 19.26 16.78
N CYS A 153 -21.68 19.18 18.09
CA CYS A 153 -22.59 19.63 19.16
C CYS A 153 -22.05 20.85 19.91
N VAL A 154 -20.82 21.28 19.65
CA VAL A 154 -20.17 22.39 20.36
C VAL A 154 -19.75 23.51 19.41
N SER A 155 -19.61 24.73 19.94
CA SER A 155 -19.07 25.89 19.24
C SER A 155 -17.86 26.43 20.02
N PRO A 156 -16.68 26.60 19.41
CA PRO A 156 -16.33 26.23 18.04
C PRO A 156 -16.21 24.72 17.84
N GLY A 157 -16.74 24.24 16.74
CA GLY A 157 -16.76 22.81 16.38
C GLY A 157 -16.45 22.56 14.91
N TYR A 158 -17.06 21.50 14.34
CA TYR A 158 -16.98 21.22 12.91
C TYR A 158 -17.87 22.16 12.12
N ALA A 159 -17.41 22.56 10.94
CA ALA A 159 -18.09 23.52 10.08
C ALA A 159 -19.20 22.90 9.23
N GLY A 160 -19.07 21.62 8.88
CA GLY A 160 -19.98 20.91 7.99
C GLY A 160 -20.69 19.73 8.66
N ASP A 161 -21.43 18.98 7.85
CA ASP A 161 -22.19 17.81 8.25
C ASP A 161 -21.31 16.56 8.49
N PRO A 162 -21.83 15.49 9.14
CA PRO A 162 -21.06 14.29 9.43
C PRO A 162 -20.90 13.31 8.26
N LEU A 163 -21.40 13.63 7.07
CA LEU A 163 -21.40 12.72 5.93
C LEU A 163 -20.07 12.77 5.19
N TYR A 164 -19.57 11.59 4.81
CA TYR A 164 -18.48 11.43 3.85
C TYR A 164 -19.06 11.26 2.45
N HIS A 165 -18.47 11.94 1.47
CA HIS A 165 -18.84 11.78 0.07
C HIS A 165 -17.61 11.66 -0.82
N ARG A 166 -17.66 10.75 -1.79
CA ARG A 166 -16.62 10.60 -2.80
C ARG A 166 -17.20 10.33 -4.16
N TYR A 167 -16.75 11.07 -5.17
CA TYR A 167 -16.98 10.81 -6.59
C TYR A 167 -15.67 10.48 -7.27
N ARG A 168 -15.71 9.49 -8.15
CA ARG A 168 -14.58 9.14 -9.01
C ARG A 168 -15.11 8.69 -10.37
N GLY A 169 -14.43 9.11 -11.43
CA GLY A 169 -14.71 8.65 -12.79
C GLY A 169 -13.44 8.44 -13.58
N GLU A 170 -13.44 7.43 -14.43
CA GLU A 170 -12.36 7.14 -15.37
C GLU A 170 -12.95 6.78 -16.73
N LEU A 171 -12.37 7.34 -17.80
CA LEU A 171 -12.72 7.10 -19.19
C LEU A 171 -11.48 6.65 -19.96
N GLU A 172 -11.63 5.62 -20.78
CA GLU A 172 -10.58 5.10 -21.65
C GLU A 172 -11.09 5.01 -23.08
N TYR A 173 -10.37 5.63 -24.00
CA TYR A 173 -10.63 5.55 -25.44
C TYR A 173 -9.32 5.44 -26.22
N ALA A 174 -9.13 4.35 -26.91
CA ALA A 174 -7.91 4.04 -27.65
C ALA A 174 -6.66 4.06 -26.75
N ASP A 175 -5.77 5.04 -26.98
CA ASP A 175 -4.52 5.24 -26.27
C ASP A 175 -4.64 6.36 -25.21
N ALA A 176 -5.83 6.92 -25.02
CA ALA A 176 -6.10 8.00 -24.07
C ALA A 176 -6.91 7.48 -22.89
N ARG A 177 -6.52 7.90 -21.71
CA ARG A 177 -7.23 7.67 -20.45
C ARG A 177 -7.35 8.99 -19.71
N MET A 178 -8.53 9.29 -19.20
CA MET A 178 -8.77 10.45 -18.35
C MET A 178 -9.52 10.05 -17.10
N GLY A 179 -9.25 10.73 -16.01
CA GLY A 179 -9.94 10.48 -14.74
C GLY A 179 -10.14 11.76 -13.95
N PHE A 180 -11.15 11.73 -13.09
CA PHE A 180 -11.41 12.77 -12.10
C PHE A 180 -11.77 12.14 -10.74
N ARG A 181 -11.55 12.90 -9.69
CA ARG A 181 -11.91 12.56 -8.32
C ARG A 181 -12.32 13.79 -7.52
N MET A 182 -13.27 13.61 -6.61
CA MET A 182 -13.74 14.62 -5.68
C MET A 182 -14.07 13.95 -4.34
N GLU A 183 -13.72 14.61 -3.24
CA GLU A 183 -13.93 14.09 -1.88
C GLU A 183 -14.41 15.22 -0.95
N LYS A 184 -15.24 14.85 0.00
CA LYS A 184 -15.66 15.64 1.13
C LYS A 184 -15.58 14.82 2.40
N ASP A 185 -14.74 15.22 3.32
CA ASP A 185 -14.58 14.56 4.62
C ASP A 185 -15.72 14.94 5.60
N PRO A 186 -16.01 14.03 6.57
CA PRO A 186 -16.99 14.33 7.62
C PRO A 186 -16.57 15.56 8.44
N GLY A 187 -17.42 16.58 8.49
CA GLY A 187 -17.18 17.85 9.19
C GLY A 187 -16.77 18.99 8.29
N GLU A 188 -16.59 18.77 6.99
CA GLU A 188 -16.34 19.79 6.00
C GLU A 188 -17.62 20.32 5.37
N THR A 189 -17.59 21.58 4.92
CA THR A 189 -18.77 22.24 4.37
C THR A 189 -19.04 21.93 2.89
N TYR A 190 -17.99 21.58 2.11
CA TYR A 190 -18.06 21.31 0.68
C TYR A 190 -16.92 20.38 0.24
N TYR A 191 -16.98 19.96 -1.03
CA TYR A 191 -15.89 19.16 -1.64
C TYR A 191 -14.64 20.01 -1.76
N ASP A 192 -13.64 19.72 -0.99
CA ASP A 192 -12.42 20.51 -0.96
C ASP A 192 -11.22 19.81 -1.59
N SER A 193 -11.27 18.48 -1.68
CA SER A 193 -10.34 17.69 -2.45
C SER A 193 -10.91 17.41 -3.83
N PHE A 194 -10.18 17.83 -4.86
CA PHE A 194 -10.49 17.49 -6.24
C PHE A 194 -9.24 17.36 -7.08
N GLY A 195 -9.28 16.49 -8.04
CA GLY A 195 -8.19 16.28 -8.95
C GLY A 195 -8.59 15.54 -10.20
N GLY A 196 -7.67 15.50 -11.16
CA GLY A 196 -7.90 14.80 -12.41
C GLY A 196 -6.63 14.66 -13.22
N PHE A 197 -6.68 13.78 -14.20
CA PHE A 197 -5.56 13.52 -15.09
C PHE A 197 -6.03 13.22 -16.51
N LEU A 198 -5.16 13.49 -17.46
CA LEU A 198 -5.20 12.98 -18.83
C LEU A 198 -3.90 12.21 -19.08
N MET A 199 -4.00 10.96 -19.51
CA MET A 199 -2.86 10.12 -19.86
C MET A 199 -2.99 9.65 -21.31
N LEU A 200 -1.89 9.73 -22.02
CA LEU A 200 -1.74 9.19 -23.37
C LEU A 200 -0.65 8.11 -23.35
N GLU A 201 -0.96 6.92 -23.82
CA GLU A 201 -0.01 5.81 -23.98
C GLU A 201 0.14 5.50 -25.47
N LYS A 202 1.35 5.60 -26.00
CA LYS A 202 1.63 5.38 -27.42
C LYS A 202 2.74 4.36 -27.62
N LYS A 203 2.68 3.64 -28.72
CA LYS A 203 3.81 2.85 -29.22
C LYS A 203 4.77 3.80 -29.95
N GLY A 204 6.07 3.71 -29.67
CA GLY A 204 7.09 4.55 -30.29
C GLY A 204 8.06 5.10 -29.28
N TRP A 205 8.68 6.23 -29.58
CA TRP A 205 9.67 6.87 -28.72
C TRP A 205 9.05 7.54 -27.47
N MET A 206 7.86 8.10 -27.58
CA MET A 206 7.09 8.63 -26.46
C MET A 206 6.12 7.53 -25.99
N ARG A 207 6.42 6.91 -24.85
CA ARG A 207 5.64 5.80 -24.29
C ARG A 207 4.42 6.28 -23.55
N ARG A 208 4.58 7.34 -22.76
CA ARG A 208 3.52 7.87 -21.90
C ARG A 208 3.64 9.39 -21.78
N LEU A 209 2.52 10.06 -21.73
CA LEU A 209 2.39 11.47 -21.34
C LEU A 209 1.25 11.57 -20.33
N VAL A 210 1.51 12.24 -19.21
CA VAL A 210 0.48 12.52 -18.19
C VAL A 210 0.41 14.00 -17.96
N VAL A 211 -0.80 14.54 -17.95
CA VAL A 211 -1.12 15.94 -17.61
C VAL A 211 -2.15 15.94 -16.50
N GLY A 212 -1.97 16.77 -15.48
CA GLY A 212 -2.81 16.82 -14.28
C GLY A 212 -2.16 16.15 -13.09
N ASP A 213 -2.88 15.30 -12.35
CA ASP A 213 -2.39 14.68 -11.14
C ASP A 213 -1.74 13.33 -11.44
N PHE A 214 -0.49 13.17 -11.00
CA PHE A 214 0.28 11.97 -11.23
C PHE A 214 1.23 11.65 -10.07
N ARG A 215 1.74 10.42 -10.05
CA ARG A 215 2.83 9.97 -9.19
C ARG A 215 4.02 9.56 -10.05
N ALA A 216 5.21 9.78 -9.54
CA ALA A 216 6.46 9.32 -10.13
C ALA A 216 7.27 8.54 -9.09
N GLY A 217 7.99 7.52 -9.54
CA GLY A 217 8.88 6.75 -8.68
C GLY A 217 10.06 6.21 -9.47
N PHE A 218 11.27 6.33 -8.91
CA PHE A 218 12.50 5.89 -9.53
C PHE A 218 13.43 5.27 -8.50
N GLY A 219 14.32 4.37 -8.95
CA GLY A 219 15.30 3.71 -8.10
C GLY A 219 14.64 2.92 -6.96
N GLN A 220 15.06 3.15 -5.73
CA GLN A 220 14.47 2.58 -4.52
C GLN A 220 13.51 3.57 -3.81
N GLY A 221 13.23 4.72 -4.44
CA GLY A 221 12.35 5.74 -3.92
C GLY A 221 12.98 6.67 -2.89
N LEU A 222 14.31 6.80 -2.86
CA LEU A 222 14.99 7.72 -1.96
C LEU A 222 14.70 9.17 -2.30
N VAL A 223 14.82 9.59 -3.56
CA VAL A 223 14.53 10.96 -3.99
C VAL A 223 13.04 11.16 -4.20
N ILE A 224 12.42 10.30 -4.99
CA ILE A 224 10.99 10.34 -5.30
C ILE A 224 10.46 8.93 -5.46
N GLY A 225 9.37 8.64 -4.77
CA GLY A 225 8.72 7.33 -4.81
C GLY A 225 7.22 7.43 -4.95
N SER A 226 6.65 6.48 -5.66
CA SER A 226 5.22 6.45 -5.98
C SER A 226 4.42 5.45 -5.17
N GLY A 227 5.04 4.74 -4.24
CA GLY A 227 4.40 3.75 -3.38
C GLY A 227 4.46 4.11 -1.92
N SER A 228 3.77 3.36 -1.10
CA SER A 228 3.97 3.30 0.34
C SER A 228 4.66 1.98 0.67
N GLN A 229 5.71 2.03 1.45
CA GLN A 229 6.43 0.82 1.90
C GLN A 229 6.28 0.71 3.41
N TRP A 230 5.16 0.16 3.81
CA TRP A 230 4.72 0.05 5.18
C TRP A 230 4.78 -1.39 5.66
N GLY A 231 5.16 -1.57 6.93
CA GLY A 231 5.31 -2.87 7.53
C GLY A 231 6.55 -3.63 7.06
N ILE A 232 6.97 -4.59 7.85
CA ILE A 232 8.20 -5.36 7.60
C ILE A 232 8.10 -6.18 6.30
N SER A 233 6.92 -6.72 6.00
CA SER A 233 6.67 -7.51 4.79
C SER A 233 6.66 -6.69 3.50
N SER A 234 6.33 -5.39 3.56
CA SER A 234 6.32 -4.52 2.38
C SER A 234 7.72 -4.19 1.85
N HIS A 235 8.74 -4.31 2.69
CA HIS A 235 10.14 -4.05 2.29
C HIS A 235 10.64 -4.97 1.17
N ILE A 236 9.99 -6.11 0.95
CA ILE A 236 10.36 -7.07 -0.10
C ILE A 236 9.78 -6.66 -1.45
N ILE A 237 8.71 -5.87 -1.43
CA ILE A 237 8.06 -5.40 -2.64
C ILE A 237 8.99 -4.39 -3.34
N SER A 238 9.26 -4.62 -4.61
CA SER A 238 10.02 -3.67 -5.41
C SER A 238 9.23 -2.37 -5.58
N PRO A 239 9.87 -1.20 -5.45
CA PRO A 239 9.18 0.06 -5.65
C PRO A 239 8.67 0.19 -7.08
N SER A 240 7.49 0.79 -7.24
CA SER A 240 6.94 1.07 -8.58
C SER A 240 7.82 2.06 -9.32
N GLN A 241 8.12 1.75 -10.57
CA GLN A 241 8.96 2.56 -11.46
C GLN A 241 8.12 3.36 -12.46
N GLY A 242 8.63 4.53 -12.86
CA GLY A 242 8.04 5.39 -13.88
C GLY A 242 6.92 6.29 -13.36
N ILE A 243 6.12 6.80 -14.30
CA ILE A 243 5.00 7.70 -14.03
C ILE A 243 3.66 6.97 -14.12
N ARG A 244 2.72 7.35 -13.28
CA ARG A 244 1.36 6.84 -13.29
C ARG A 244 0.35 7.91 -12.88
N PRO A 245 -0.87 7.88 -13.45
CA PRO A 245 -1.90 8.82 -13.06
C PRO A 245 -2.32 8.60 -11.60
N MET A 246 -2.68 9.66 -10.92
CA MET A 246 -3.19 9.63 -9.57
C MET A 246 -4.67 9.26 -9.56
N ARG A 247 -5.00 8.08 -9.01
CA ARG A 247 -6.37 7.57 -8.92
C ARG A 247 -6.94 7.59 -7.50
N GLY A 248 -6.05 7.57 -6.49
CA GLY A 248 -6.40 7.63 -5.07
C GLY A 248 -6.77 9.04 -4.61
N MET A 249 -7.18 9.18 -3.34
CA MET A 249 -7.59 10.45 -2.71
C MET A 249 -6.47 11.11 -1.89
N ASP A 250 -5.20 10.68 -2.05
CA ASP A 250 -4.05 11.30 -1.36
C ASP A 250 -3.95 12.79 -1.69
N GLU A 251 -3.91 13.63 -0.66
CA GLU A 251 -3.80 15.07 -0.82
C GLU A 251 -2.35 15.57 -0.70
N TYR A 252 -1.44 14.72 -0.29
CA TYR A 252 -0.05 15.13 -0.04
C TYR A 252 0.97 14.52 -1.02
N ARG A 253 0.98 13.22 -1.24
CA ARG A 253 2.03 12.52 -2.03
C ARG A 253 1.69 12.33 -3.49
N PHE A 254 1.47 13.42 -4.22
CA PHE A 254 1.29 13.42 -5.67
C PHE A 254 1.94 14.67 -6.28
N LEU A 255 2.07 14.68 -7.58
CA LEU A 255 2.50 15.79 -8.40
C LEU A 255 1.32 16.30 -9.24
N ARG A 256 1.22 17.62 -9.47
CA ARG A 256 0.20 18.21 -10.32
C ARG A 256 0.88 19.05 -11.40
N GLY A 257 0.79 18.61 -12.64
CA GLY A 257 1.49 19.26 -13.75
C GLY A 257 1.62 18.36 -14.96
N VAL A 258 2.83 18.15 -15.45
CA VAL A 258 3.09 17.36 -16.66
C VAL A 258 4.30 16.46 -16.46
N SER A 259 4.23 15.26 -17.01
CA SER A 259 5.37 14.34 -17.11
C SER A 259 5.26 13.48 -18.37
N ALA A 260 6.39 13.16 -18.96
CA ALA A 260 6.47 12.29 -20.14
C ALA A 260 7.48 11.16 -19.91
N GLU A 261 7.22 10.01 -20.48
CA GLU A 261 8.15 8.88 -20.54
C GLU A 261 8.59 8.65 -21.99
N ILE A 262 9.87 8.86 -22.23
CA ILE A 262 10.52 8.77 -23.54
C ILE A 262 11.43 7.55 -23.51
N ARG A 263 11.33 6.66 -24.51
CA ARG A 263 12.20 5.49 -24.61
C ARG A 263 12.78 5.39 -26.02
N LEU A 264 14.09 5.31 -26.09
CA LEU A 264 14.86 5.17 -27.31
C LEU A 264 15.59 3.82 -27.26
N ASN A 265 15.27 2.93 -28.21
CA ASN A 265 15.98 1.68 -28.35
C ASN A 265 17.21 1.91 -29.21
N THR A 266 18.39 1.61 -28.69
CA THR A 266 19.67 1.68 -29.38
C THR A 266 20.19 0.26 -29.59
N GLY A 267 21.09 0.06 -30.56
CA GLY A 267 21.71 -1.26 -30.76
C GLY A 267 22.48 -1.80 -29.53
N LYS A 268 22.77 -0.93 -28.55
CA LYS A 268 23.45 -1.25 -27.29
C LYS A 268 22.54 -1.08 -26.07
N GLY A 269 21.23 -1.32 -26.19
CA GLY A 269 20.27 -1.25 -25.09
C GLY A 269 19.14 -0.24 -25.31
N ALA A 270 18.40 0.06 -24.24
CA ALA A 270 17.33 1.05 -24.23
C ALA A 270 17.70 2.21 -23.31
N LEU A 271 17.53 3.41 -23.80
CA LEU A 271 17.65 4.66 -23.02
C LEU A 271 16.23 5.16 -22.71
N SER A 272 15.97 5.50 -21.46
CA SER A 272 14.71 6.11 -21.02
C SER A 272 14.95 7.46 -20.38
N LEU A 273 14.10 8.42 -20.67
CA LEU A 273 14.10 9.75 -20.05
C LEU A 273 12.69 10.07 -19.58
N THR A 274 12.55 10.41 -18.31
CA THR A 274 11.26 10.73 -17.69
C THR A 274 11.32 12.08 -16.99
N PRO A 275 11.19 13.21 -17.71
CA PRO A 275 11.11 14.54 -17.11
C PRO A 275 9.73 14.76 -16.47
N PHE A 276 9.70 15.58 -15.42
CA PHE A 276 8.47 16.05 -14.80
C PHE A 276 8.57 17.49 -14.32
N LEU A 277 7.42 18.16 -14.34
CA LEU A 277 7.21 19.49 -13.77
C LEU A 277 5.88 19.51 -13.03
N SER A 278 5.89 20.01 -11.80
CA SER A 278 4.73 20.06 -10.93
C SER A 278 4.66 21.39 -10.21
N TRP A 279 3.48 21.98 -10.19
CA TRP A 279 3.17 23.12 -9.33
C TRP A 279 1.84 22.88 -8.61
N ARG A 280 1.82 23.01 -7.29
CA ARG A 280 0.62 22.88 -6.46
C ARG A 280 0.72 23.65 -5.15
N LYS A 281 -0.38 23.82 -4.46
CA LYS A 281 -0.40 24.34 -3.09
C LYS A 281 -0.49 23.19 -2.09
N LEU A 282 0.25 23.32 -0.99
CA LEU A 282 0.27 22.39 0.15
C LEU A 282 -0.40 23.04 1.35
N ASP A 283 -0.92 22.20 2.22
CA ASP A 283 -1.44 22.59 3.52
C ASP A 283 -0.30 22.71 4.51
N ALA A 284 -0.28 23.79 5.28
CA ALA A 284 0.78 24.03 6.25
C ALA A 284 0.31 24.86 7.44
N THR A 285 0.88 24.58 8.60
CA THR A 285 0.81 25.48 9.74
C THR A 285 1.93 26.51 9.59
N LEU A 286 1.56 27.78 9.61
CA LEU A 286 2.48 28.90 9.57
C LEU A 286 2.76 29.42 10.98
N ASP A 287 3.94 30.01 11.18
CA ASP A 287 4.27 30.81 12.35
C ASP A 287 3.75 32.26 12.21
N GLU A 288 4.01 33.11 13.19
CA GLU A 288 3.58 34.52 13.21
C GLU A 288 4.25 35.34 12.12
N GLU A 289 5.43 34.91 11.65
CA GLU A 289 6.20 35.55 10.59
C GLU A 289 5.80 35.07 9.19
N GLY A 290 4.90 34.08 9.12
CA GLY A 290 4.43 33.48 7.87
C GLY A 290 5.35 32.39 7.30
N ASN A 291 6.32 31.89 8.04
CA ASN A 291 7.13 30.75 7.66
C ASN A 291 6.39 29.43 7.93
N VAL A 292 6.80 28.39 7.23
CA VAL A 292 6.19 27.06 7.35
C VAL A 292 6.76 26.32 8.56
N ARG A 293 5.96 26.17 9.60
CA ARG A 293 6.32 25.41 10.80
C ARG A 293 6.16 23.90 10.59
N THR A 294 5.10 23.48 9.89
CA THR A 294 4.82 22.06 9.64
C THR A 294 3.96 21.92 8.37
N LEU A 295 4.37 21.07 7.45
CA LEU A 295 3.54 20.64 6.31
C LEU A 295 2.52 19.61 6.82
N ARG A 296 1.24 19.84 6.52
CA ARG A 296 0.16 18.91 6.90
C ARG A 296 -0.06 17.87 5.81
N GLN A 297 -0.33 16.63 6.22
CA GLN A 297 -0.50 15.50 5.31
C GLN A 297 -1.89 14.85 5.41
N ASP A 298 -2.73 15.34 6.35
CA ASP A 298 -4.00 14.72 6.70
C ASP A 298 -5.19 15.18 5.83
N GLY A 299 -5.05 16.28 5.08
CA GLY A 299 -6.09 16.83 4.19
C GLY A 299 -7.38 17.30 4.89
N LEU A 300 -7.43 17.37 6.22
CA LEU A 300 -8.65 17.64 6.97
C LEU A 300 -8.87 19.15 7.18
N HIS A 301 -10.08 19.64 6.80
CA HIS A 301 -10.47 21.05 6.90
C HIS A 301 -11.84 21.26 7.61
N ARG A 302 -12.03 20.58 8.71
CA ARG A 302 -13.29 20.51 9.48
C ARG A 302 -13.50 21.69 10.45
N THR A 303 -12.41 22.16 11.05
CA THR A 303 -12.42 23.25 12.04
C THR A 303 -11.86 24.54 11.44
N GLN A 304 -12.09 25.69 12.10
CA GLN A 304 -11.51 26.95 11.63
C GLN A 304 -9.98 26.90 11.59
N THR A 305 -9.35 26.27 12.59
CA THR A 305 -7.89 26.11 12.65
C THR A 305 -7.39 25.25 11.48
N GLU A 306 -8.04 24.12 11.18
CA GLU A 306 -7.70 23.28 10.03
C GLU A 306 -7.87 24.04 8.72
N ARG A 307 -8.97 24.81 8.54
CA ARG A 307 -9.22 25.63 7.34
C ARG A 307 -8.17 26.72 7.12
N ASN A 308 -7.63 27.30 8.18
CA ASN A 308 -6.58 28.33 8.09
C ASN A 308 -5.26 27.74 7.55
N THR A 309 -5.04 26.42 7.60
CA THR A 309 -3.85 25.76 7.06
C THR A 309 -3.98 25.37 5.59
N LYS A 310 -5.20 25.44 5.04
CA LYS A 310 -5.53 24.97 3.70
C LYS A 310 -4.79 25.75 2.62
N ARG A 311 -4.07 25.01 1.73
CA ARG A 311 -3.39 25.56 0.53
C ARG A 311 -2.57 26.82 0.81
N SER A 312 -1.89 26.84 1.97
CA SER A 312 -1.19 28.03 2.48
C SER A 312 0.23 28.18 1.90
N VAL A 313 0.77 27.15 1.23
CA VAL A 313 2.15 27.15 0.71
C VAL A 313 2.17 26.67 -0.74
N GLY A 314 2.72 27.49 -1.63
CA GLY A 314 3.01 27.08 -3.01
C GLY A 314 4.25 26.18 -3.07
N HIS A 315 4.19 25.10 -3.82
CA HIS A 315 5.27 24.13 -4.00
C HIS A 315 5.50 23.85 -5.50
N LEU A 316 6.70 24.10 -5.94
CA LEU A 316 7.21 23.79 -7.27
C LEU A 316 8.17 22.61 -7.17
N ALA A 317 8.02 21.61 -8.03
CA ALA A 317 8.98 20.52 -8.17
C ALA A 317 9.26 20.27 -9.65
N ALA A 318 10.54 20.22 -10.00
CA ALA A 318 11.01 19.94 -11.36
C ALA A 318 12.14 18.91 -11.28
N GLY A 319 12.14 17.97 -12.23
CA GLY A 319 13.16 16.94 -12.23
C GLY A 319 12.96 15.90 -13.31
N GLY A 320 13.67 14.82 -13.17
CA GLY A 320 13.53 13.68 -14.08
C GLY A 320 14.46 12.53 -13.73
N HIS A 321 14.24 11.44 -14.44
CA HIS A 321 15.06 10.24 -14.36
C HIS A 321 15.58 9.89 -15.74
N LEU A 322 16.88 9.60 -15.83
CA LEU A 322 17.55 9.07 -16.99
C LEU A 322 17.96 7.63 -16.70
N GLY A 323 17.41 6.68 -17.42
CA GLY A 323 17.71 5.27 -17.28
C GLY A 323 18.38 4.71 -18.53
N TRP A 324 19.30 3.79 -18.35
CA TRP A 324 19.92 2.98 -19.41
C TRP A 324 19.85 1.51 -19.02
N LYS A 325 19.36 0.69 -19.95
CA LYS A 325 19.21 -0.74 -19.73
C LYS A 325 19.86 -1.53 -20.85
N TYR A 326 20.70 -2.47 -20.45
CA TYR A 326 21.36 -3.39 -21.38
C TYR A 326 21.43 -4.79 -20.77
N ARG A 327 20.72 -5.75 -21.36
CA ARG A 327 20.67 -7.16 -20.91
C ARG A 327 20.28 -7.24 -19.42
N TRP A 328 21.18 -7.74 -18.58
CA TRP A 328 20.99 -8.00 -17.15
C TRP A 328 21.30 -6.76 -16.26
N LEU A 329 21.72 -5.64 -16.84
CA LEU A 329 22.10 -4.42 -16.10
C LEU A 329 21.19 -3.24 -16.47
N SER A 330 20.67 -2.59 -15.45
CA SER A 330 19.97 -1.31 -15.53
C SER A 330 20.70 -0.29 -14.65
N LEU A 331 20.94 0.89 -15.18
CA LEU A 331 21.54 2.02 -14.46
C LEU A 331 20.64 3.23 -14.63
N GLY A 332 20.49 4.01 -13.57
CA GLY A 332 19.67 5.20 -13.58
C GLY A 332 20.26 6.36 -12.81
N THR A 333 19.81 7.56 -13.15
CA THR A 333 20.13 8.79 -12.42
C THR A 333 18.86 9.62 -12.28
N THR A 334 18.52 10.01 -11.07
CA THR A 334 17.40 10.89 -10.75
C THR A 334 17.94 12.24 -10.30
N ALA A 335 17.42 13.32 -10.83
CA ALA A 335 17.67 14.68 -10.34
C ALA A 335 16.34 15.37 -10.07
N MET A 336 16.23 16.06 -8.94
CA MET A 336 15.02 16.78 -8.56
C MET A 336 15.38 18.09 -7.83
N TRP A 337 14.69 19.14 -8.21
CA TRP A 337 14.72 20.42 -7.54
C TRP A 337 13.32 20.79 -7.07
N GLN A 338 13.21 21.30 -5.85
CA GLN A 338 11.96 21.71 -5.22
C GLN A 338 12.09 23.10 -4.64
N GLN A 339 11.01 23.87 -4.71
CA GLN A 339 10.93 25.19 -4.11
C GLN A 339 9.56 25.42 -3.49
N THR A 340 9.56 26.00 -2.29
CA THR A 340 8.36 26.55 -1.64
C THR A 340 8.38 28.07 -1.72
N ASP A 341 7.20 28.70 -1.81
CA ASP A 341 7.07 30.18 -1.82
C ASP A 341 7.29 30.78 -0.42
N ARG A 342 7.29 29.95 0.62
CA ARG A 342 7.58 30.29 2.01
C ARG A 342 8.67 29.40 2.56
N PRO A 343 9.62 29.90 3.35
CA PRO A 343 10.69 29.07 3.90
C PRO A 343 10.15 28.10 4.95
N LEU A 344 10.67 26.89 4.96
CA LEU A 344 10.47 25.94 6.04
C LEU A 344 11.28 26.36 7.25
N GLN A 345 10.63 26.51 8.37
CA GLN A 345 11.25 26.85 9.65
C GLN A 345 10.61 25.97 10.77
N PRO A 346 11.01 24.71 10.85
CA PRO A 346 10.50 23.80 11.90
C PRO A 346 10.91 24.36 13.27
N GLY A 347 10.04 24.17 14.26
CA GLY A 347 10.29 24.71 15.61
C GLY A 347 11.53 24.08 16.27
N ASP A 348 11.93 24.62 17.43
CA ASP A 348 13.21 24.39 18.09
C ASP A 348 13.35 23.06 18.84
N ALA A 349 12.33 22.20 18.85
CA ALA A 349 12.40 20.90 19.49
C ALA A 349 13.57 20.08 18.92
N LEU A 350 14.30 19.39 19.79
CA LEU A 350 15.55 18.70 19.46
C LEU A 350 15.41 17.77 18.23
N TYR A 351 14.34 16.99 18.15
CA TYR A 351 14.08 16.11 17.02
C TYR A 351 13.80 16.85 15.70
N ARG A 352 13.37 18.14 15.76
CA ARG A 352 13.11 18.98 14.58
C ARG A 352 14.33 19.67 14.03
N GLN A 353 15.45 19.70 14.75
CA GLN A 353 16.67 20.34 14.30
C GLN A 353 17.25 19.71 13.04
N ILE A 354 16.93 18.44 12.80
CA ILE A 354 17.33 17.71 11.59
C ILE A 354 16.37 17.89 10.41
N TYR A 355 15.22 18.53 10.60
CA TYR A 355 14.24 18.76 9.54
C TYR A 355 14.75 19.82 8.53
N PRO A 356 14.26 19.77 7.28
CA PRO A 356 14.68 20.71 6.24
C PRO A 356 14.34 22.15 6.63
N LYS A 357 15.25 23.09 6.31
CA LYS A 357 15.09 24.54 6.53
C LYS A 357 15.30 25.29 5.23
N GLY A 358 14.60 26.43 5.06
CA GLY A 358 14.66 27.24 3.85
C GLY A 358 13.60 26.90 2.83
N SER A 359 13.75 27.37 1.61
CA SER A 359 12.73 27.27 0.56
C SER A 359 13.17 26.52 -0.69
N ARG A 360 14.44 26.12 -0.80
CA ARG A 360 14.99 25.45 -1.99
C ARG A 360 15.70 24.17 -1.61
N PHE A 361 15.35 23.06 -2.29
CA PHE A 361 15.85 21.72 -1.98
C PHE A 361 16.25 21.03 -3.27
N GLY A 362 17.49 20.60 -3.36
CA GLY A 362 18.03 19.89 -4.51
C GLY A 362 18.43 18.47 -4.14
N HIS A 363 18.13 17.51 -5.00
CA HIS A 363 18.43 16.10 -4.80
C HIS A 363 18.99 15.47 -6.07
N MET A 364 19.93 14.56 -5.89
CA MET A 364 20.45 13.72 -6.96
C MET A 364 20.59 12.30 -6.44
N ALA A 365 20.30 11.31 -7.29
CA ALA A 365 20.53 9.92 -6.97
C ALA A 365 21.05 9.15 -8.17
N MET A 366 21.77 8.07 -7.88
CA MET A 366 22.14 7.03 -8.83
C MET A 366 21.52 5.72 -8.38
N ASP A 367 20.90 5.00 -9.29
CA ASP A 367 20.30 3.70 -9.04
C ASP A 367 20.81 2.65 -10.03
N TYR A 368 20.72 1.41 -9.60
CA TYR A 368 21.10 0.26 -10.40
C TYR A 368 20.22 -0.94 -10.10
N ALA A 369 20.04 -1.78 -11.09
CA ALA A 369 19.46 -3.11 -10.94
C ALA A 369 20.25 -4.09 -11.81
N CYS A 370 20.54 -5.24 -11.22
CA CYS A 370 21.37 -6.26 -11.82
C CYS A 370 20.76 -7.62 -11.49
N ALA A 371 20.50 -8.42 -12.53
CA ALA A 371 19.93 -9.72 -12.35
C ALA A 371 20.82 -10.77 -13.02
N PHE A 372 21.35 -11.64 -12.23
CA PHE A 372 22.30 -12.64 -12.65
C PHE A 372 21.87 -14.03 -12.19
N TYR A 373 21.27 -14.80 -13.12
CA TYR A 373 20.79 -16.17 -12.87
C TYR A 373 19.76 -16.24 -11.72
N ARG A 374 20.21 -16.51 -10.51
CA ARG A 374 19.38 -16.66 -9.29
C ARG A 374 19.59 -15.53 -8.26
N LEU A 375 20.40 -14.55 -8.61
CA LEU A 375 20.77 -13.42 -7.78
C LEU A 375 20.27 -12.14 -8.42
N GLN A 376 19.48 -11.38 -7.69
CA GLN A 376 19.02 -10.04 -8.09
C GLN A 376 19.54 -9.04 -7.08
N ILE A 377 20.21 -8.01 -7.57
CA ILE A 377 20.74 -6.92 -6.73
C ILE A 377 20.22 -5.61 -7.32
N SER A 378 19.64 -4.79 -6.49
CA SER A 378 19.25 -3.41 -6.87
C SER A 378 19.59 -2.46 -5.74
N GLY A 379 19.78 -1.19 -6.06
CA GLY A 379 20.11 -0.19 -5.06
C GLY A 379 20.00 1.21 -5.58
N GLU A 380 20.00 2.15 -4.65
CA GLU A 380 20.02 3.58 -4.90
C GLU A 380 20.92 4.24 -3.87
N ALA A 381 21.70 5.23 -4.32
CA ALA A 381 22.46 6.17 -3.48
C ALA A 381 22.02 7.58 -3.84
N ALA A 382 21.59 8.35 -2.85
CA ALA A 382 21.02 9.68 -3.01
C ALA A 382 21.74 10.72 -2.16
N TYR A 383 21.77 11.95 -2.64
CA TYR A 383 22.38 13.11 -1.98
C TYR A 383 21.40 14.29 -1.97
N SER A 384 21.32 14.98 -0.84
CA SER A 384 20.54 16.18 -0.59
C SER A 384 21.49 17.37 -0.47
N PHE A 385 21.42 18.33 -1.40
CA PHE A 385 22.38 19.45 -1.51
C PHE A 385 22.20 20.51 -0.43
N ASP A 386 20.97 20.69 0.05
CA ASP A 386 20.61 21.73 1.02
C ASP A 386 21.34 21.59 2.36
N ARG A 387 21.59 20.37 2.82
CA ARG A 387 22.24 20.07 4.10
C ARG A 387 23.45 19.14 4.00
N GLY A 388 23.82 18.71 2.80
CA GLY A 388 24.94 17.80 2.60
C GLY A 388 24.68 16.38 3.17
N GLY A 389 23.42 15.92 3.08
CA GLY A 389 23.02 14.61 3.56
C GLY A 389 23.02 13.56 2.45
N TRP A 390 23.32 12.29 2.78
CA TRP A 390 23.27 11.20 1.85
C TRP A 390 22.48 10.02 2.41
N ALA A 391 21.94 9.20 1.52
CA ALA A 391 21.16 8.02 1.85
C ALA A 391 21.49 6.90 0.86
N THR A 392 21.48 5.67 1.33
CA THR A 392 21.61 4.47 0.48
C THR A 392 20.63 3.39 0.90
N LEU A 393 20.10 2.69 -0.08
CA LEU A 393 19.25 1.52 0.10
C LEU A 393 19.59 0.48 -0.95
N HIS A 394 19.87 -0.74 -0.51
CA HIS A 394 20.17 -1.84 -1.39
C HIS A 394 19.26 -3.03 -1.10
N ARG A 395 18.96 -3.81 -2.13
CA ARG A 395 18.17 -5.04 -2.03
C ARG A 395 18.91 -6.16 -2.74
N ILE A 396 19.20 -7.21 -2.02
CA ILE A 396 19.84 -8.41 -2.51
C ILE A 396 18.83 -9.55 -2.34
N ARG A 397 18.46 -10.19 -3.42
CA ARG A 397 17.54 -11.34 -3.45
C ARG A 397 18.24 -12.51 -4.09
N TRP A 398 18.30 -13.62 -3.37
CA TRP A 398 18.92 -14.84 -3.82
C TRP A 398 17.93 -16.01 -3.74
N THR A 399 17.72 -16.69 -4.86
CA THR A 399 16.79 -17.81 -5.00
C THR A 399 17.58 -19.08 -5.39
N PRO A 400 18.32 -19.70 -4.43
CA PRO A 400 19.19 -20.84 -4.73
C PRO A 400 18.44 -22.03 -5.34
N VAL A 401 17.20 -22.22 -4.90
CA VAL A 401 16.25 -23.18 -5.49
C VAL A 401 14.86 -22.52 -5.56
N GLN A 402 14.00 -22.96 -6.45
CA GLN A 402 12.68 -22.33 -6.64
C GLN A 402 11.84 -22.18 -5.37
N LYS A 403 12.01 -23.12 -4.44
CA LYS A 403 11.27 -23.17 -3.17
C LYS A 403 11.92 -22.41 -2.02
N LEU A 404 13.05 -21.74 -2.24
CA LEU A 404 13.78 -21.00 -1.20
C LEU A 404 14.23 -19.66 -1.73
N GLN A 405 13.80 -18.59 -1.08
CA GLN A 405 14.22 -17.22 -1.34
C GLN A 405 14.81 -16.60 -0.09
N LEU A 406 15.99 -16.00 -0.25
CA LEU A 406 16.67 -15.24 0.77
C LEU A 406 16.77 -13.79 0.33
N GLY A 407 16.58 -12.87 1.25
CA GLY A 407 16.67 -11.44 1.02
C GLY A 407 17.53 -10.74 2.06
N LEU A 408 18.24 -9.71 1.62
CA LEU A 408 19.04 -8.83 2.48
C LEU A 408 18.81 -7.39 2.01
N ILE A 409 18.44 -6.49 2.95
CA ILE A 409 18.14 -5.09 2.67
C ILE A 409 18.91 -4.21 3.66
N PRO A 410 20.18 -3.87 3.39
CA PRO A 410 20.89 -2.85 4.14
C PRO A 410 20.43 -1.46 3.71
N ARG A 411 20.30 -0.55 4.69
CA ARG A 411 19.91 0.84 4.47
C ARG A 411 20.66 1.77 5.42
N PHE A 412 20.96 2.95 4.90
CA PHE A 412 21.55 4.03 5.66
C PHE A 412 20.97 5.36 5.21
N TYR A 413 20.39 6.12 6.12
CA TYR A 413 19.83 7.45 5.91
C TYR A 413 20.45 8.42 6.91
N SER A 414 21.33 9.27 6.44
CA SER A 414 21.94 10.31 7.26
C SER A 414 20.87 11.19 7.92
N TYR A 415 21.09 11.65 9.13
CA TYR A 415 20.22 12.64 9.78
C TYR A 415 20.14 13.98 9.03
N ARG A 416 21.07 14.25 8.10
CA ARG A 416 21.06 15.43 7.21
C ARG A 416 20.31 15.19 5.91
N TYR A 417 20.07 13.93 5.54
CA TYR A 417 19.32 13.60 4.33
C TYR A 417 17.84 13.86 4.55
N HIS A 418 17.17 14.42 3.54
CA HIS A 418 15.74 14.61 3.53
C HIS A 418 15.23 14.73 2.09
N SER A 419 14.10 14.09 1.77
CA SER A 419 13.33 14.36 0.55
C SER A 419 11.83 14.27 0.87
N MET A 420 11.08 15.33 0.54
CA MET A 420 9.63 15.43 0.80
C MET A 420 8.79 14.42 0.00
N LEU A 421 9.31 13.94 -1.13
CA LEU A 421 8.62 13.03 -2.04
C LEU A 421 9.16 11.59 -1.98
N SER A 422 10.07 11.31 -1.04
CA SER A 422 10.59 9.97 -0.83
C SER A 422 9.51 9.01 -0.32
N SER A 423 9.60 7.74 -0.74
CA SER A 423 8.80 6.64 -0.21
C SER A 423 9.66 5.40 0.12
N ALA A 424 10.97 5.59 0.32
CA ALA A 424 11.83 4.49 0.70
C ALA A 424 11.46 3.95 2.10
N PRO A 425 11.62 2.63 2.33
CA PRO A 425 11.20 1.99 3.58
C PRO A 425 12.02 2.45 4.79
N THR A 426 11.35 2.67 5.90
CA THR A 426 11.94 3.01 7.19
C THR A 426 11.35 2.13 8.28
N ALA A 427 12.02 2.02 9.42
CA ALA A 427 11.55 1.22 10.55
C ALA A 427 10.21 1.72 11.13
N TYR A 428 9.87 2.99 10.93
CA TYR A 428 8.64 3.60 11.47
C TYR A 428 7.68 4.11 10.39
N GLY A 429 7.94 3.81 9.11
CA GLY A 429 7.11 4.30 8.02
C GLY A 429 7.22 5.80 7.73
N SER A 430 8.17 6.49 8.35
CA SER A 430 8.42 7.92 8.19
C SER A 430 9.25 8.25 6.93
N VAL A 431 9.60 9.53 6.77
CA VAL A 431 10.55 9.96 5.75
C VAL A 431 11.91 9.31 6.00
N PRO A 432 12.63 8.80 4.96
CA PRO A 432 13.95 8.19 5.11
C PRO A 432 15.00 9.21 5.54
N GLN A 433 15.20 9.31 6.84
CA GLN A 433 16.11 10.21 7.52
C GLN A 433 16.51 9.61 8.86
N ASN A 434 17.75 9.83 9.31
CA ASN A 434 18.18 9.47 10.66
C ASN A 434 18.01 7.97 10.98
N GLU A 435 18.39 7.08 10.05
CA GLU A 435 18.25 5.64 10.25
C GLU A 435 19.37 4.88 9.57
N SER A 436 19.94 3.92 10.28
CA SER A 436 20.75 2.86 9.69
C SER A 436 20.17 1.51 10.09
N GLY A 437 20.03 0.60 9.14
CA GLY A 437 19.38 -0.66 9.41
C GLY A 437 19.73 -1.76 8.43
N ILE A 438 19.42 -2.97 8.83
CA ILE A 438 19.57 -4.17 8.04
C ILE A 438 18.35 -5.06 8.24
N MET A 439 17.79 -5.55 7.15
CA MET A 439 16.68 -6.48 7.19
C MET A 439 17.05 -7.76 6.46
N LEU A 440 16.72 -8.87 7.08
CA LEU A 440 16.83 -10.23 6.53
C LEU A 440 15.45 -10.74 6.20
N HIS A 441 15.32 -11.47 5.12
CA HIS A 441 14.10 -12.15 4.69
C HIS A 441 14.39 -13.57 4.29
N LEU A 442 13.52 -14.48 4.69
CA LEU A 442 13.49 -15.88 4.27
C LEU A 442 12.07 -16.24 3.87
N SER A 443 11.90 -16.84 2.69
CA SER A 443 10.62 -17.45 2.28
C SER A 443 10.92 -18.86 1.73
N THR A 444 10.14 -19.85 2.15
CA THR A 444 10.33 -21.23 1.71
C THR A 444 9.00 -21.98 1.65
N GLN A 445 8.94 -22.93 0.70
CA GLN A 445 7.85 -23.88 0.54
C GLN A 445 8.42 -25.30 0.50
N PRO A 446 8.83 -25.86 1.67
CA PRO A 446 9.56 -27.13 1.72
C PRO A 446 8.77 -28.29 1.11
N VAL A 447 7.46 -28.32 1.34
CA VAL A 447 6.54 -29.29 0.75
C VAL A 447 5.29 -28.57 0.23
N GLU A 448 4.55 -29.21 -0.65
CA GLU A 448 3.28 -28.68 -1.14
C GLU A 448 2.30 -28.57 0.03
N GLY A 449 1.59 -27.43 0.10
CA GLY A 449 0.65 -27.15 1.20
C GLY A 449 1.29 -26.55 2.46
N LEU A 450 2.62 -26.45 2.55
CA LEU A 450 3.31 -25.83 3.69
C LEU A 450 4.22 -24.70 3.21
N SER A 451 3.96 -23.46 3.65
CA SER A 451 4.84 -22.33 3.41
C SER A 451 5.27 -21.67 4.72
N PHE A 452 6.47 -21.14 4.71
CA PHE A 452 7.03 -20.41 5.84
C PHE A 452 7.76 -19.17 5.35
N THR A 453 7.52 -18.03 6.03
CA THR A 453 8.16 -16.75 5.74
C THR A 453 8.63 -16.14 7.05
N ALA A 454 9.84 -15.61 7.07
CA ALA A 454 10.40 -14.94 8.24
C ALA A 454 11.12 -13.66 7.84
N TYR A 455 11.06 -12.67 8.71
CA TYR A 455 11.72 -11.38 8.61
C TYR A 455 12.44 -11.07 9.92
N ALA A 456 13.60 -10.46 9.82
CA ALA A 456 14.31 -9.89 10.95
C ALA A 456 14.85 -8.52 10.55
N ASP A 457 14.51 -7.48 11.28
CA ASP A 457 14.92 -6.11 11.03
C ASP A 457 15.57 -5.52 12.27
N ALA A 458 16.75 -4.93 12.11
CA ALA A 458 17.45 -4.17 13.12
C ALA A 458 17.74 -2.77 12.59
N SER A 459 17.38 -1.75 13.35
CA SER A 459 17.63 -0.37 12.98
C SER A 459 18.07 0.49 14.16
N HIS A 460 18.93 1.45 13.87
CA HIS A 460 19.53 2.41 14.78
C HIS A 460 19.22 3.82 14.31
N HIS A 461 18.81 4.68 15.24
CA HIS A 461 18.49 6.10 15.03
C HIS A 461 19.42 6.94 15.89
N PRO A 462 20.49 7.52 15.34
CA PRO A 462 21.50 8.26 16.09
C PRO A 462 21.01 9.62 16.62
N TRP A 463 19.93 10.18 16.09
CA TRP A 463 19.35 11.45 16.53
C TRP A 463 17.99 11.23 17.19
N PRO A 464 17.62 12.05 18.20
CA PRO A 464 16.30 12.04 18.81
C PRO A 464 15.15 12.08 17.80
N ARG A 465 14.04 11.42 18.16
CA ARG A 465 12.81 11.37 17.35
C ARG A 465 11.63 11.94 18.15
N TYR A 466 10.50 12.14 17.50
CA TYR A 466 9.32 12.61 18.20
C TYR A 466 8.95 11.71 19.39
N GLY A 467 8.92 12.31 20.58
CA GLY A 467 8.65 11.61 21.83
C GLY A 467 9.80 10.76 22.39
N ILE A 468 10.97 10.75 21.75
CA ILE A 468 12.19 10.04 22.18
C ILE A 468 13.35 11.03 22.15
N GLN A 469 13.97 11.29 23.31
CA GLN A 469 14.95 12.36 23.46
C GLN A 469 16.41 11.90 23.30
N GLN A 470 16.62 10.62 23.09
CA GLN A 470 17.94 9.99 22.95
C GLN A 470 18.04 9.17 21.66
N GLU A 471 19.24 8.71 21.34
CA GLU A 471 19.43 7.69 20.32
C GLU A 471 18.64 6.43 20.65
N SER A 472 18.23 5.70 19.62
CA SER A 472 17.35 4.56 19.85
C SER A 472 17.56 3.45 18.84
N ASN A 473 17.44 2.22 19.35
CA ASN A 473 17.45 1.02 18.54
C ASN A 473 16.07 0.38 18.52
N ILE A 474 15.77 -0.31 17.43
CA ILE A 474 14.60 -1.14 17.31
C ILE A 474 14.96 -2.46 16.63
N PHE A 475 14.42 -3.54 17.18
CA PHE A 475 14.54 -4.88 16.64
C PHE A 475 13.15 -5.44 16.40
N ARG A 476 12.95 -6.06 15.24
CA ARG A 476 11.70 -6.71 14.87
C ARG A 476 11.99 -8.09 14.29
N ILE A 477 11.19 -9.07 14.68
CA ILE A 477 11.19 -10.40 14.09
C ILE A 477 9.75 -10.76 13.81
N GLN A 478 9.47 -11.23 12.60
CA GLN A 478 8.17 -11.74 12.22
C GLN A 478 8.34 -13.11 11.56
N ALA A 479 7.53 -14.05 11.95
CA ALA A 479 7.47 -15.37 11.36
C ALA A 479 6.04 -15.75 11.03
N GLU A 480 5.81 -16.25 9.84
CA GLU A 480 4.53 -16.69 9.33
C GLU A 480 4.61 -18.14 8.84
N GLY A 481 3.64 -18.93 9.17
CA GLY A 481 3.48 -20.28 8.67
C GLY A 481 2.07 -20.49 8.12
N GLU A 482 1.97 -21.14 6.99
CA GLU A 482 0.68 -21.55 6.40
C GLU A 482 0.73 -23.04 6.12
N PHE A 483 -0.34 -23.73 6.51
CA PHE A 483 -0.54 -25.13 6.26
C PHE A 483 -1.92 -25.39 5.70
N ALA A 484 -1.98 -25.91 4.47
CA ALA A 484 -3.21 -26.25 3.76
C ALA A 484 -3.25 -27.78 3.50
N PRO A 485 -3.76 -28.58 4.47
CA PRO A 485 -3.82 -30.03 4.32
C PRO A 485 -4.81 -30.51 3.27
N SER A 486 -5.76 -29.65 2.86
CA SER A 486 -6.75 -29.95 1.83
C SER A 486 -7.25 -28.66 1.17
N HIS A 487 -8.02 -28.80 0.08
CA HIS A 487 -8.70 -27.67 -0.56
C HIS A 487 -9.75 -26.99 0.31
N ALA A 488 -10.20 -27.64 1.36
CA ALA A 488 -11.24 -27.12 2.24
C ALA A 488 -10.67 -26.42 3.48
N HIS A 489 -9.48 -26.73 3.89
CA HIS A 489 -8.91 -26.25 5.16
C HIS A 489 -7.56 -25.57 4.96
N ARG A 490 -7.40 -24.40 5.57
CA ARG A 490 -6.15 -23.65 5.67
C ARG A 490 -5.94 -23.19 7.11
N PHE A 491 -4.79 -23.43 7.63
CA PHE A 491 -4.28 -22.92 8.90
C PHE A 491 -3.17 -21.93 8.64
N TRP A 492 -3.22 -20.79 9.27
CA TRP A 492 -2.21 -19.77 9.16
C TRP A 492 -1.86 -19.23 10.55
N ALA A 493 -0.61 -19.04 10.82
CA ALA A 493 -0.10 -18.50 12.07
C ALA A 493 0.94 -17.43 11.80
N ARG A 494 0.89 -16.34 12.54
CA ARG A 494 1.91 -15.28 12.57
C ARG A 494 2.32 -15.03 14.01
N TYR A 495 3.62 -14.88 14.21
CA TYR A 495 4.18 -14.36 15.43
C TYR A 495 5.07 -13.17 15.09
N GLN A 496 4.96 -12.10 15.86
CA GLN A 496 5.76 -10.90 15.73
C GLN A 496 6.33 -10.52 17.09
N TRP A 497 7.60 -10.19 17.09
CA TRP A 497 8.32 -9.64 18.23
C TRP A 497 8.91 -8.28 17.84
N LYS A 498 8.70 -7.27 18.67
CA LYS A 498 9.25 -5.92 18.55
C LYS A 498 9.87 -5.54 19.87
N HIS A 499 11.12 -5.06 19.84
CA HIS A 499 11.84 -4.58 21.02
C HIS A 499 12.53 -3.27 20.68
N GLY A 500 12.29 -2.22 21.47
CA GLY A 500 12.91 -0.93 21.22
C GLY A 500 12.42 0.18 22.14
N VAL A 501 13.04 1.35 21.99
CA VAL A 501 12.67 2.55 22.72
C VAL A 501 11.41 3.17 22.09
N GLU A 502 10.41 3.43 22.89
CA GLU A 502 9.15 4.08 22.50
C GLU A 502 8.99 5.44 23.19
N ARG A 503 7.86 6.13 22.94
CA ARG A 503 7.57 7.45 23.51
C ARG A 503 7.79 7.49 25.00
N GLY A 504 8.42 8.56 25.48
CA GLY A 504 8.80 8.74 26.87
C GLY A 504 10.09 8.04 27.24
N ASP A 505 10.93 7.69 26.26
CA ASP A 505 12.22 7.00 26.44
C ASP A 505 12.12 5.65 27.18
N VAL A 506 10.98 4.97 27.01
CA VAL A 506 10.71 3.69 27.65
C VAL A 506 11.08 2.54 26.71
N MET A 507 11.93 1.63 27.18
CA MET A 507 12.22 0.38 26.48
C MET A 507 11.03 -0.56 26.61
N ARG A 508 10.43 -0.99 25.46
CA ARG A 508 9.29 -1.90 25.44
C ARG A 508 9.54 -3.11 24.58
N THR A 509 8.88 -4.18 24.96
CA THR A 509 8.83 -5.42 24.18
C THR A 509 7.39 -5.77 23.92
N HIS A 510 7.08 -5.99 22.64
CA HIS A 510 5.77 -6.41 22.18
C HIS A 510 5.87 -7.82 21.60
N HIS A 511 4.90 -8.65 21.94
CA HIS A 511 4.67 -9.95 21.34
C HIS A 511 3.27 -9.96 20.76
N GLN A 512 3.16 -10.22 19.48
CA GLN A 512 1.87 -10.35 18.82
C GLN A 512 1.76 -11.75 18.22
N ILE A 513 0.61 -12.38 18.40
CA ILE A 513 0.30 -13.68 17.81
C ILE A 513 -1.05 -13.60 17.12
N ARG A 514 -1.13 -14.21 15.95
CA ARG A 514 -2.38 -14.41 15.24
C ARG A 514 -2.45 -15.83 14.72
N LEU A 515 -3.54 -16.49 15.00
CA LEU A 515 -3.87 -17.82 14.52
C LEU A 515 -5.14 -17.73 13.70
N GLN A 516 -5.17 -18.31 12.52
CA GLN A 516 -6.33 -18.31 11.65
C GLN A 516 -6.62 -19.73 11.16
N TRP A 517 -7.87 -20.07 11.15
CA TRP A 517 -8.39 -21.23 10.48
C TRP A 517 -9.44 -20.81 9.46
N GLU A 518 -9.28 -21.26 8.22
CA GLU A 518 -10.22 -21.04 7.15
C GLU A 518 -10.78 -22.37 6.68
N TRP A 519 -12.09 -22.41 6.54
CA TRP A 519 -12.84 -23.54 6.05
C TRP A 519 -13.69 -23.16 4.85
N ARG A 520 -13.50 -23.84 3.73
CA ARG A 520 -14.24 -23.66 2.46
C ARG A 520 -14.95 -24.96 2.07
N PRO A 521 -16.14 -25.23 2.62
CA PRO A 521 -16.89 -26.44 2.29
C PRO A 521 -17.31 -26.49 0.82
N ARG A 522 -17.47 -25.32 0.18
CA ARG A 522 -17.82 -25.13 -1.23
C ARG A 522 -17.19 -23.84 -1.74
N GLU A 523 -17.04 -23.70 -3.05
CA GLU A 523 -16.49 -22.47 -3.66
C GLU A 523 -17.27 -21.19 -3.27
N GLN A 524 -18.58 -21.33 -2.99
CA GLN A 524 -19.45 -20.21 -2.66
C GLN A 524 -19.41 -19.80 -1.17
N HIS A 525 -18.81 -20.60 -0.31
CA HIS A 525 -18.81 -20.37 1.14
C HIS A 525 -17.41 -20.44 1.71
N SER A 526 -17.04 -19.45 2.50
CA SER A 526 -15.81 -19.45 3.29
C SER A 526 -16.13 -18.99 4.72
N LEU A 527 -15.66 -19.73 5.70
CA LEU A 527 -15.66 -19.36 7.10
C LEU A 527 -14.22 -19.21 7.57
N ARG A 528 -13.89 -18.06 8.14
CA ARG A 528 -12.57 -17.79 8.74
C ARG A 528 -12.75 -17.46 10.21
N VAL A 529 -11.99 -18.11 11.06
CA VAL A 529 -11.90 -17.81 12.50
C VAL A 529 -10.47 -17.38 12.80
N SER A 530 -10.32 -16.27 13.51
CA SER A 530 -9.03 -15.69 13.86
C SER A 530 -8.95 -15.40 15.35
N LEU A 531 -7.92 -15.91 16.00
CA LEU A 531 -7.55 -15.59 17.37
C LEU A 531 -6.33 -14.66 17.33
N MET A 532 -6.39 -13.55 18.03
CA MET A 532 -5.35 -12.54 18.10
C MET A 532 -4.96 -12.28 19.53
N GLY A 533 -3.66 -12.11 19.78
CA GLY A 533 -3.14 -11.72 21.08
C GLY A 533 -2.03 -10.69 20.92
N HIS A 534 -2.00 -9.70 21.77
CA HIS A 534 -0.95 -8.69 21.86
C HIS A 534 -0.51 -8.55 23.31
N GLN A 535 0.71 -8.92 23.60
CA GLN A 535 1.36 -8.73 24.90
C GLN A 535 2.32 -7.57 24.83
N ALA A 536 2.16 -6.62 25.71
CA ALA A 536 3.11 -5.57 26.00
C ALA A 536 3.28 -5.50 27.52
N GLU A 537 4.52 -5.31 28.00
CA GLU A 537 4.84 -5.36 29.42
C GLU A 537 4.38 -6.69 30.06
N LYS A 538 3.50 -6.68 31.06
CA LYS A 538 2.99 -7.87 31.76
C LYS A 538 1.53 -8.20 31.45
N ARG A 539 0.91 -7.50 30.48
CA ARG A 539 -0.53 -7.63 30.19
C ARG A 539 -0.74 -8.12 28.78
N ILE A 540 -1.87 -8.77 28.55
CA ILE A 540 -2.24 -9.34 27.26
C ILE A 540 -3.61 -8.77 26.87
N GLY A 541 -3.67 -8.15 25.69
CA GLY A 541 -4.91 -7.91 24.98
C GLY A 541 -5.19 -9.06 24.01
N TRP A 542 -6.43 -9.45 23.86
CA TRP A 542 -6.80 -10.53 22.94
C TRP A 542 -8.13 -10.27 22.24
N GLY A 543 -8.36 -10.99 21.16
CA GLY A 543 -9.64 -10.93 20.45
C GLY A 543 -9.88 -12.18 19.62
N LEU A 544 -11.15 -12.47 19.43
CA LEU A 544 -11.66 -13.57 18.60
C LEU A 544 -12.55 -12.98 17.52
N SER A 545 -12.25 -13.27 16.26
CA SER A 545 -13.04 -12.82 15.11
C SER A 545 -13.49 -13.99 14.27
N GLY A 546 -14.78 -14.01 13.95
CA GLY A 546 -15.37 -14.91 12.96
C GLY A 546 -15.82 -14.13 11.73
N ARG A 547 -15.55 -14.65 10.53
CA ARG A 547 -15.98 -14.07 9.27
C ARG A 547 -16.57 -15.14 8.36
N TRP A 548 -17.76 -14.87 7.86
CA TRP A 548 -18.43 -15.71 6.89
C TRP A 548 -18.61 -14.96 5.58
N GLN A 549 -18.20 -15.58 4.48
CA GLN A 549 -18.37 -15.07 3.13
C GLN A 549 -19.27 -16.01 2.35
N VAL A 550 -20.17 -15.45 1.58
CA VAL A 550 -21.08 -16.18 0.70
C VAL A 550 -21.18 -15.49 -0.64
N GLN A 551 -21.22 -16.28 -1.70
CA GLN A 551 -21.38 -15.79 -3.06
C GLN A 551 -22.43 -16.64 -3.79
N SER A 552 -23.33 -16.01 -4.52
CA SER A 552 -24.28 -16.72 -5.38
C SER A 552 -23.57 -17.42 -6.54
N LYS A 553 -24.16 -18.51 -7.06
CA LYS A 553 -23.58 -19.27 -8.19
C LYS A 553 -23.40 -18.41 -9.45
N ASP A 554 -24.32 -17.50 -9.70
CA ASP A 554 -24.27 -16.54 -10.82
C ASP A 554 -23.35 -15.33 -10.56
N LYS A 555 -22.68 -15.28 -9.37
CA LYS A 555 -21.77 -14.21 -8.92
C LYS A 555 -22.41 -12.81 -8.84
N GLN A 556 -23.73 -12.70 -8.99
CA GLN A 556 -24.44 -11.42 -8.89
C GLN A 556 -24.49 -10.91 -7.45
N TRP A 557 -24.63 -11.78 -6.47
CA TRP A 557 -24.66 -11.44 -5.06
C TRP A 557 -23.45 -11.98 -4.32
N ALA A 558 -22.90 -11.14 -3.45
CA ALA A 558 -21.89 -11.57 -2.49
C ALA A 558 -22.15 -10.88 -1.15
N GLY A 559 -22.06 -11.66 -0.06
CA GLY A 559 -22.17 -11.18 1.30
C GLY A 559 -20.91 -11.51 2.10
N THR A 560 -20.52 -10.63 2.99
CA THR A 560 -19.46 -10.86 3.97
C THR A 560 -19.96 -10.37 5.32
N PHE A 561 -19.94 -11.21 6.32
CA PHE A 561 -20.37 -10.91 7.69
C PHE A 561 -19.22 -11.21 8.63
N SER A 562 -18.98 -10.35 9.58
CA SER A 562 -17.95 -10.54 10.60
C SER A 562 -18.46 -10.15 11.98
N ALA A 563 -18.01 -10.90 12.99
CA ALA A 563 -18.22 -10.58 14.39
C ALA A 563 -16.88 -10.74 15.11
N THR A 564 -16.54 -9.76 15.93
CA THR A 564 -15.30 -9.72 16.68
C THR A 564 -15.59 -9.37 18.13
N TYR A 565 -15.17 -10.22 19.05
CA TYR A 565 -15.07 -9.91 20.46
C TYR A 565 -13.62 -9.49 20.75
N PHE A 566 -13.43 -8.45 21.54
CA PHE A 566 -12.12 -7.97 21.95
C PHE A 566 -12.11 -7.60 23.43
N ASP A 567 -11.01 -7.95 24.07
CA ASP A 567 -10.70 -7.59 25.46
C ASP A 567 -9.23 -7.23 25.54
N THR A 568 -8.97 -5.94 25.44
CA THR A 568 -7.63 -5.39 25.48
C THR A 568 -7.59 -4.35 26.60
N TYR A 569 -6.60 -4.44 27.42
CA TYR A 569 -6.53 -3.66 28.65
C TYR A 569 -6.60 -2.14 28.42
N ASP A 570 -5.84 -1.66 27.43
CA ASP A 570 -5.74 -0.26 27.04
C ASP A 570 -5.31 -0.15 25.56
N TYR A 571 -4.97 1.06 25.13
CA TYR A 571 -4.52 1.32 23.76
C TYR A 571 -3.16 0.66 23.44
N LEU A 572 -2.29 0.43 24.42
CA LEU A 572 -1.02 -0.25 24.21
C LEU A 572 -1.21 -1.71 23.79
N HIS A 573 -2.26 -2.37 24.29
CA HIS A 573 -2.58 -3.77 24.04
C HIS A 573 -3.62 -3.96 22.91
N ARG A 574 -3.84 -2.93 22.08
CA ARG A 574 -4.81 -2.95 20.99
C ARG A 574 -4.54 -4.08 20.01
N ILE A 575 -5.60 -4.54 19.38
CA ILE A 575 -5.55 -5.53 18.31
C ILE A 575 -6.10 -4.93 17.00
N TRP A 576 -5.67 -5.49 15.87
CA TRP A 576 -6.13 -5.10 14.55
C TRP A 576 -6.92 -6.22 13.91
N VAL A 577 -8.04 -5.87 13.29
CA VAL A 577 -8.91 -6.81 12.59
C VAL A 577 -9.27 -6.22 11.23
N TYR A 578 -9.00 -6.96 10.17
CA TYR A 578 -9.47 -6.58 8.84
C TYR A 578 -11.00 -6.74 8.79
N GLU A 579 -11.70 -5.68 8.41
CA GLU A 579 -13.14 -5.66 8.25
C GLU A 579 -13.56 -5.65 6.77
N PRO A 580 -14.76 -6.19 6.44
CA PRO A 580 -15.34 -5.98 5.13
C PRO A 580 -15.42 -4.49 4.80
N SER A 581 -14.90 -4.09 3.63
CA SER A 581 -14.87 -2.69 3.22
C SER A 581 -15.45 -2.50 1.82
N LEU A 582 -15.99 -1.31 1.54
CA LEU A 582 -16.50 -0.94 0.24
C LEU A 582 -15.37 -0.86 -0.79
N ILE A 583 -15.69 -0.96 -2.07
CA ILE A 583 -14.74 -0.76 -3.16
C ILE A 583 -14.06 0.62 -3.01
N GLY A 584 -12.71 0.63 -3.11
CA GLY A 584 -11.93 1.84 -2.95
C GLY A 584 -11.84 2.34 -1.51
N SER A 585 -11.96 1.45 -0.53
CA SER A 585 -11.62 1.74 0.86
C SER A 585 -11.00 0.53 1.54
N VAL A 586 -10.20 0.78 2.54
CA VAL A 586 -9.65 -0.23 3.44
C VAL A 586 -10.18 0.05 4.84
N SER A 587 -10.65 -0.98 5.51
CA SER A 587 -11.12 -0.87 6.88
C SER A 587 -10.35 -1.86 7.73
N ASN A 588 -9.34 -1.37 8.45
CA ASN A 588 -8.74 -2.09 9.55
C ASN A 588 -9.34 -1.52 10.83
N GLY A 589 -10.11 -2.34 11.53
CA GLY A 589 -10.60 -1.97 12.84
C GLY A 589 -9.46 -2.09 13.86
N THR A 590 -9.11 -0.98 14.50
CA THR A 590 -8.25 -0.98 15.70
C THR A 590 -9.15 -1.05 16.92
N PHE A 591 -8.96 -2.05 17.76
CA PHE A 591 -9.77 -2.29 18.94
C PHE A 591 -8.95 -2.22 20.21
N SER A 592 -9.39 -1.35 21.12
CA SER A 592 -8.82 -1.19 22.46
C SER A 592 -9.94 -1.18 23.52
N GLY A 593 -9.69 -1.68 24.75
CA GLY A 593 -10.67 -1.87 25.80
C GLY A 593 -11.50 -3.14 25.61
N ASN A 594 -12.77 -3.18 26.05
CA ASN A 594 -13.61 -4.36 26.01
C ASN A 594 -14.90 -4.10 25.19
N GLY A 595 -15.22 -4.99 24.26
CA GLY A 595 -16.39 -4.81 23.42
C GLY A 595 -16.62 -5.88 22.35
N ILE A 596 -17.69 -5.65 21.59
CA ILE A 596 -18.08 -6.48 20.46
C ILE A 596 -18.25 -5.59 19.23
N ARG A 597 -17.74 -6.03 18.10
CA ARG A 597 -17.95 -5.41 16.80
C ARG A 597 -18.60 -6.38 15.84
N GLY A 598 -19.72 -5.97 15.27
CA GLY A 598 -20.34 -6.65 14.11
C GLY A 598 -20.20 -5.81 12.86
N ALA A 599 -19.87 -6.43 11.72
CA ALA A 599 -19.89 -5.77 10.43
C ALA A 599 -20.43 -6.70 9.34
N GLY A 600 -21.22 -6.14 8.44
CA GLY A 600 -21.76 -6.84 7.29
C GLY A 600 -21.61 -6.01 6.02
N LYS A 601 -21.29 -6.66 4.90
CA LYS A 601 -21.26 -6.08 3.58
C LYS A 601 -22.04 -6.94 2.61
N ILE A 602 -22.87 -6.33 1.78
CA ILE A 602 -23.57 -6.97 0.68
C ILE A 602 -23.14 -6.25 -0.60
N ARG A 603 -22.84 -7.03 -1.64
CA ARG A 603 -22.56 -6.55 -2.99
C ARG A 603 -23.53 -7.17 -3.96
N TRP A 604 -24.11 -6.34 -4.80
CA TRP A 604 -24.90 -6.76 -5.95
C TRP A 604 -24.24 -6.26 -7.25
N LYS A 605 -24.20 -7.14 -8.26
CA LYS A 605 -23.79 -6.81 -9.63
C LYS A 605 -24.92 -7.15 -10.60
N SER A 606 -25.19 -6.25 -11.55
CA SER A 606 -26.12 -6.56 -12.63
C SER A 606 -25.57 -7.66 -13.55
N ARG A 607 -26.47 -8.37 -14.26
CA ARG A 607 -26.07 -9.46 -15.17
C ARG A 607 -25.11 -9.02 -16.28
N ASN A 608 -25.23 -7.79 -16.76
CA ASN A 608 -24.33 -7.21 -17.76
C ASN A 608 -23.07 -6.59 -17.13
N GLU A 609 -22.87 -6.74 -15.80
CA GLU A 609 -21.76 -6.20 -15.01
C GLU A 609 -21.60 -4.67 -15.07
N GLN A 610 -22.58 -3.94 -15.62
CA GLN A 610 -22.52 -2.49 -15.72
C GLN A 610 -22.76 -1.79 -14.38
N TRP A 611 -23.67 -2.33 -13.54
CA TRP A 611 -23.99 -1.76 -12.23
C TRP A 611 -23.41 -2.61 -11.10
N THR A 612 -22.78 -1.96 -10.16
CA THR A 612 -22.36 -2.56 -8.88
C THR A 612 -22.88 -1.70 -7.74
N LEU A 613 -23.62 -2.30 -6.83
CA LEU A 613 -24.08 -1.70 -5.59
C LEU A 613 -23.43 -2.42 -4.43
N GLU A 614 -22.77 -1.70 -3.53
CA GLU A 614 -22.25 -2.22 -2.28
C GLU A 614 -22.84 -1.45 -1.11
N THR A 615 -23.27 -2.15 -0.08
CA THR A 615 -23.67 -1.54 1.19
C THR A 615 -22.97 -2.26 2.34
N LYS A 616 -22.42 -1.49 3.25
CA LYS A 616 -21.75 -1.95 4.47
C LYS A 616 -22.48 -1.34 5.67
N ILE A 617 -22.68 -2.13 6.71
CA ILE A 617 -23.05 -1.68 8.05
C ILE A 617 -22.03 -2.20 9.05
N GLY A 618 -21.63 -1.36 10.01
CA GLY A 618 -20.76 -1.75 11.11
C GLY A 618 -21.26 -1.18 12.42
N ALA A 619 -21.27 -1.99 13.48
CA ALA A 619 -21.68 -1.57 14.80
C ALA A 619 -20.72 -2.08 15.88
N THR A 620 -20.19 -1.18 16.69
CA THR A 620 -19.36 -1.50 17.86
C THR A 620 -20.15 -1.22 19.12
N TYR A 621 -20.20 -2.18 20.03
CA TYR A 621 -20.70 -2.00 21.39
C TYR A 621 -19.55 -2.09 22.39
N ARG A 622 -19.33 -1.03 23.16
CA ARG A 622 -18.31 -0.95 24.21
C ARG A 622 -18.91 -1.39 25.54
N ILE A 623 -18.31 -2.42 26.16
CA ILE A 623 -18.75 -2.95 27.45
C ILE A 623 -18.18 -2.10 28.59
N ASP A 624 -16.95 -1.64 28.45
CA ASP A 624 -16.13 -1.00 29.47
C ASP A 624 -16.37 0.52 29.62
N THR A 625 -16.85 1.19 28.58
CA THR A 625 -16.95 2.65 28.59
C THR A 625 -18.19 3.18 27.88
N ARG A 626 -18.64 4.36 28.30
CA ARG A 626 -19.66 5.17 27.63
C ARG A 626 -19.08 6.37 26.87
N ILE A 627 -17.75 6.52 26.87
CA ILE A 627 -17.07 7.60 26.19
C ILE A 627 -16.04 6.98 25.27
N GLN A 628 -16.12 7.27 23.97
CA GLN A 628 -15.22 6.76 22.95
C GLN A 628 -14.55 7.92 22.22
N GLY A 629 -13.24 7.78 21.89
CA GLY A 629 -12.46 8.81 21.24
C GLY A 629 -12.05 9.96 22.19
N SER A 630 -11.47 11.02 21.63
CA SER A 630 -10.98 12.17 22.38
C SER A 630 -11.26 13.49 21.64
N GLY A 631 -11.18 14.62 22.36
CA GLY A 631 -11.36 15.96 21.81
C GLY A 631 -12.71 16.12 21.08
N LEU A 632 -12.71 16.70 19.90
CA LEU A 632 -13.90 16.87 19.05
C LEU A 632 -14.43 15.55 18.45
N GLN A 633 -13.61 14.49 18.45
CA GLN A 633 -14.00 13.15 17.98
C GLN A 633 -14.73 12.33 19.04
N THR A 634 -14.89 12.84 20.26
CA THR A 634 -15.56 12.14 21.36
C THR A 634 -17.00 11.78 20.99
N ILE A 635 -17.37 10.53 21.24
CA ILE A 635 -18.71 9.96 21.05
C ILE A 635 -19.24 9.61 22.42
N MET A 636 -20.44 10.10 22.76
CA MET A 636 -21.14 9.77 24.00
C MET A 636 -22.04 8.56 23.74
N GLY A 637 -21.86 7.51 24.53
CA GLY A 637 -22.62 6.26 24.41
C GLY A 637 -21.72 5.05 24.16
N ARG A 638 -22.31 3.87 24.32
CA ARG A 638 -21.64 2.58 24.12
C ARG A 638 -21.63 2.12 22.67
N TRP A 639 -22.55 2.63 21.86
CA TRP A 639 -22.74 2.25 20.47
C TRP A 639 -22.04 3.22 19.52
N LYS A 640 -21.33 2.66 18.55
CA LYS A 640 -20.80 3.37 17.40
C LYS A 640 -21.19 2.59 16.15
N THR A 641 -22.12 3.13 15.36
CA THR A 641 -22.67 2.47 14.17
C THR A 641 -22.47 3.34 12.95
N ASP A 642 -22.00 2.75 11.87
CA ASP A 642 -21.75 3.40 10.58
C ASP A 642 -22.38 2.59 9.44
N ILE A 643 -22.91 3.29 8.45
CA ILE A 643 -23.40 2.72 7.19
C ILE A 643 -22.60 3.36 6.06
N GLY A 644 -22.13 2.54 5.13
CA GLY A 644 -21.50 3.00 3.91
C GLY A 644 -22.20 2.41 2.69
N THR A 645 -22.36 3.21 1.65
CA THR A 645 -22.96 2.76 0.38
C THR A 645 -22.09 3.23 -0.79
N LEU A 646 -21.95 2.37 -1.78
CA LEU A 646 -21.24 2.66 -3.02
C LEU A 646 -22.09 2.20 -4.21
N VAL A 647 -22.23 3.09 -5.18
CA VAL A 647 -22.83 2.80 -6.48
C VAL A 647 -21.76 3.01 -7.55
N ARG A 648 -21.58 2.01 -8.42
CA ARG A 648 -20.67 2.10 -9.56
C ARG A 648 -21.42 1.77 -10.84
N TYR A 649 -21.17 2.56 -11.86
CA TYR A 649 -21.57 2.28 -13.23
C TYR A 649 -20.36 2.12 -14.13
N SER A 650 -20.31 1.02 -14.92
CA SER A 650 -19.24 0.72 -15.88
C SER A 650 -19.85 0.50 -17.27
N PHE A 651 -19.22 1.01 -18.32
CA PHE A 651 -19.74 0.95 -19.70
C PHE A 651 -18.66 0.77 -20.75
#